data_5c90336841e0dd9b268577da6da6b72d
#
_entry.id   5c90336841e0dd9b268577da6da6b72d
#
_cell.length_a   1.000
_cell.length_b   1.000
_cell.length_c   1.000
_cell.angle_alpha   90.00
_cell.angle_beta   90.00
_cell.angle_gamma   90.00
#
_symmetry.space_group_name_H-M   'P 1'
#
loop_
_entity.id
_entity.type
_entity.pdbx_description
1 polymer ?
#
loop_
_entity_poly.entity_id
_entity_poly.type
_entity_poly.pdbx_seq_one_letter_code
_entity_poly.pdbx_strand_id
1 'polypeptide(L)'
;MTAATHSTLFPQVPDSADAVLEGLDPEQREVATALHGPVCVLAGAGTGKTRAITHRIAYGVRAGVLQPSSVLAVTFTNRAAGEMRGRLRQLGAAGVQARTFHSAALRQLQYFWPKAIGGSMPRLVDRKIQLVADAAAACRIRLDRGELRDVTAEIEWSKVTQTVPSDYAPAAAKAGREAPRDPAEIAQLYAAYEDIKRERSVIDFEDVLLLTVAVLQDRHDIAEQVRAQYQHFVVDEYQDVSPLQQRLLELWLGERDNLCVVGDASQTIYSFTGATPDHLLDFRTRHPGATVVKLVRDYRSTPQVVHLANGLLAQAKGRAADHRLELVSQRPPGPEPVYTEYTDEPAEAEGAARRIRELMDAGVPAAEIAVLFRTNAQSETYEQALADAGVPYQLRGAERFFDRPEVRKAGVALRGAARFGGNDSLLDDAVDLPSQVRAVLSGEGWTPRPPAGSGAVRERWESLAALVNLAQDFAAAKPGATLADLVAELDERANAQHAPTVQGVTLASLHSAKGLEWDVVFLVGVAEGMMPITYAKTDEQIEEERRLLYVGVTRARERLHVSWALSRSPGGRPGRRPSRFLDGLRPGSTATAGRTTAGGAGGIERGIPGTRGSAPRRVARTPARCRVCGRTLTDAGEMKLMRCDDCPSDMNEGLYDRLREWRADQARKSGQPAFCVFTDRTLMAIAETAPDDQHELARIPGVGMRKLARYGADVLAICAGQYPAADTDQD
;
A
#
# COMPACT_ATOMS: atom_id res chain seq x y z
N MET A 1 -4.68 10.21 -60.48
CA MET A 1 -5.29 9.16 -59.65
C MET A 1 -4.15 8.41 -58.97
N THR A 2 -3.77 8.82 -57.80
CA THR A 2 -2.75 8.18 -56.97
C THR A 2 -3.43 7.71 -55.71
N ALA A 3 -3.51 6.39 -55.54
CA ALA A 3 -4.10 5.71 -54.40
C ALA A 3 -3.19 5.91 -53.18
N ALA A 4 -3.70 6.59 -52.15
CA ALA A 4 -3.06 6.67 -50.84
C ALA A 4 -3.35 5.35 -50.09
N THR A 5 -2.31 4.56 -49.92
CA THR A 5 -2.32 3.38 -49.07
C THR A 5 -2.36 3.79 -47.61
N HIS A 6 -3.48 3.55 -46.93
CA HIS A 6 -3.59 3.62 -45.49
C HIS A 6 -2.71 2.51 -44.86
N SER A 7 -1.57 2.92 -44.33
CA SER A 7 -0.70 2.06 -43.52
C SER A 7 -1.33 1.87 -42.15
N THR A 8 -1.59 0.65 -41.79
CA THR A 8 -2.17 0.13 -40.56
C THR A 8 -1.29 0.50 -39.32
N LEU A 9 -1.92 1.11 -38.33
CA LEU A 9 -1.39 1.50 -37.01
C LEU A 9 -1.16 0.29 -36.07
N PHE A 10 -0.47 -0.75 -36.53
CA PHE A 10 0.13 -1.71 -35.60
C PHE A 10 1.63 -1.42 -35.54
N PRO A 11 2.24 -1.29 -34.34
CA PRO A 11 3.69 -1.20 -34.25
C PRO A 11 4.26 -2.45 -34.90
N GLN A 12 5.04 -2.26 -35.97
CA GLN A 12 5.71 -3.36 -36.67
C GLN A 12 6.63 -4.06 -35.68
N VAL A 13 6.45 -5.37 -35.53
CA VAL A 13 7.36 -6.21 -34.74
C VAL A 13 8.73 -6.14 -35.45
N PRO A 14 9.80 -5.75 -34.77
CA PRO A 14 11.12 -5.61 -35.38
C PRO A 14 11.55 -6.87 -36.12
N ASP A 15 12.06 -6.78 -37.34
CA ASP A 15 12.35 -7.96 -38.19
C ASP A 15 13.63 -8.72 -37.76
N SER A 16 14.54 -8.14 -36.97
CA SER A 16 15.78 -8.78 -36.48
C SER A 16 15.83 -8.89 -34.98
N ALA A 17 16.64 -9.83 -34.45
CA ALA A 17 16.90 -9.92 -33.02
C ALA A 17 17.55 -8.62 -32.49
N ASP A 18 18.46 -8.02 -33.26
CA ASP A 18 19.18 -6.81 -32.86
C ASP A 18 18.25 -5.58 -32.78
N ALA A 19 17.17 -5.54 -33.53
CA ALA A 19 16.21 -4.46 -33.45
C ALA A 19 15.53 -4.37 -32.06
N VAL A 20 15.48 -5.47 -31.29
CA VAL A 20 15.03 -5.45 -29.90
C VAL A 20 15.99 -4.68 -28.99
N LEU A 21 17.26 -4.54 -29.39
CA LEU A 21 18.29 -3.85 -28.60
C LEU A 21 18.32 -2.34 -28.88
N GLU A 22 17.58 -1.87 -29.87
CA GLU A 22 17.52 -0.45 -30.21
C GLU A 22 16.88 0.36 -29.09
N GLY A 23 17.49 1.52 -28.79
CA GLY A 23 17.05 2.42 -27.73
C GLY A 23 17.31 1.94 -26.31
N LEU A 24 18.02 0.81 -26.11
CA LEU A 24 18.59 0.43 -24.82
C LEU A 24 19.88 1.21 -24.57
N ASP A 25 20.07 1.64 -23.33
CA ASP A 25 21.37 2.14 -22.89
C ASP A 25 22.42 1.01 -22.81
N PRO A 26 23.72 1.32 -22.66
CA PRO A 26 24.77 0.32 -22.64
C PRO A 26 24.56 -0.78 -21.59
N GLU A 27 24.15 -0.40 -20.37
CA GLU A 27 23.96 -1.32 -19.26
C GLU A 27 22.69 -2.18 -19.46
N GLN A 28 21.60 -1.60 -19.96
CA GLN A 28 20.41 -2.34 -20.33
C GLN A 28 20.67 -3.32 -21.49
N ARG A 29 21.51 -2.91 -22.45
CA ARG A 29 21.95 -3.78 -23.55
C ARG A 29 22.81 -4.93 -23.05
N GLU A 30 23.70 -4.68 -22.10
CA GLU A 30 24.49 -5.74 -21.45
C GLU A 30 23.58 -6.77 -20.78
N VAL A 31 22.56 -6.33 -20.03
CA VAL A 31 21.55 -7.22 -19.47
C VAL A 31 20.82 -8.02 -20.55
N ALA A 32 20.41 -7.36 -21.64
CA ALA A 32 19.64 -7.98 -22.70
C ALA A 32 20.43 -9.07 -23.46
N THR A 33 21.74 -8.89 -23.61
CA THR A 33 22.61 -9.81 -24.36
C THR A 33 23.23 -10.91 -23.49
N ALA A 34 23.26 -10.79 -22.15
CA ALA A 34 23.79 -11.78 -21.23
C ALA A 34 22.86 -13.00 -21.10
N LEU A 35 22.69 -13.81 -22.14
CA LEU A 35 21.69 -14.89 -22.21
C LEU A 35 22.05 -16.18 -21.44
N HIS A 36 23.32 -16.40 -21.15
CA HIS A 36 23.83 -17.64 -20.53
C HIS A 36 24.30 -17.41 -19.11
N GLY A 37 24.17 -18.44 -18.28
CA GLY A 37 24.59 -18.43 -16.89
C GLY A 37 23.74 -17.55 -15.98
N PRO A 38 24.09 -17.44 -14.70
CA PRO A 38 23.36 -16.60 -13.75
C PRO A 38 23.67 -15.12 -13.96
N VAL A 39 22.63 -14.32 -13.95
CA VAL A 39 22.72 -12.85 -14.15
C VAL A 39 22.04 -12.13 -12.97
N CYS A 40 22.76 -11.21 -12.36
CA CYS A 40 22.25 -10.36 -11.31
C CYS A 40 22.22 -8.91 -11.79
N VAL A 41 21.03 -8.32 -11.85
CA VAL A 41 20.85 -6.92 -12.24
C VAL A 41 20.53 -6.09 -10.99
N LEU A 42 21.50 -5.34 -10.52
CA LEU A 42 21.32 -4.37 -9.46
C LEU A 42 20.79 -3.07 -10.08
N ALA A 43 19.52 -2.76 -9.86
CA ALA A 43 18.85 -1.73 -10.63
C ALA A 43 18.08 -0.78 -9.72
N GLY A 44 18.50 0.47 -9.61
CA GLY A 44 17.87 1.47 -8.79
C GLY A 44 16.47 1.87 -9.26
N ALA A 45 15.84 2.78 -8.52
CA ALA A 45 14.54 3.33 -8.91
C ALA A 45 14.63 4.03 -10.27
N GLY A 46 13.60 3.91 -11.11
CA GLY A 46 13.52 4.64 -12.39
C GLY A 46 14.47 4.19 -13.50
N THR A 47 15.32 3.17 -13.27
CA THR A 47 16.37 2.75 -14.23
C THR A 47 15.88 1.81 -15.34
N GLY A 48 14.60 1.53 -15.40
CA GLY A 48 14.05 0.67 -16.44
C GLY A 48 14.28 -0.83 -16.21
N LYS A 49 14.30 -1.30 -14.96
CA LYS A 49 14.40 -2.72 -14.58
C LYS A 49 13.61 -3.65 -15.48
N THR A 50 12.29 -3.44 -15.51
CA THR A 50 11.36 -4.26 -16.31
C THR A 50 11.63 -4.16 -17.81
N ARG A 51 12.10 -3.00 -18.29
CA ARG A 51 12.52 -2.83 -19.70
C ARG A 51 13.71 -3.73 -20.01
N ALA A 52 14.76 -3.68 -19.21
CA ALA A 52 15.96 -4.48 -19.43
C ALA A 52 15.65 -5.99 -19.49
N ILE A 53 14.88 -6.53 -18.52
CA ILE A 53 14.56 -7.96 -18.49
C ILE A 53 13.56 -8.38 -19.58
N THR A 54 12.60 -7.53 -19.96
CA THR A 54 11.70 -7.86 -21.07
C THR A 54 12.44 -7.88 -22.41
N HIS A 55 13.38 -6.95 -22.64
CA HIS A 55 14.23 -6.95 -23.83
C HIS A 55 15.20 -8.14 -23.85
N ARG A 56 15.78 -8.54 -22.67
CA ARG A 56 16.56 -9.75 -22.55
C ARG A 56 15.80 -10.99 -23.01
N ILE A 57 14.58 -11.17 -22.49
CA ILE A 57 13.73 -12.31 -22.88
C ILE A 57 13.42 -12.25 -24.37
N ALA A 58 13.00 -11.08 -24.87
CA ALA A 58 12.62 -10.89 -26.27
C ALA A 58 13.83 -11.11 -27.22
N TYR A 59 14.99 -10.59 -26.84
CA TYR A 59 16.23 -10.81 -27.60
C TYR A 59 16.58 -12.29 -27.66
N GLY A 60 16.58 -12.99 -26.53
CA GLY A 60 16.88 -14.42 -26.46
C GLY A 60 15.89 -15.29 -27.27
N VAL A 61 14.61 -14.94 -27.26
CA VAL A 61 13.57 -15.61 -28.06
C VAL A 61 13.82 -15.41 -29.55
N ARG A 62 14.10 -14.19 -29.97
CA ARG A 62 14.32 -13.86 -31.39
C ARG A 62 15.64 -14.36 -31.92
N ALA A 63 16.67 -14.42 -31.10
CA ALA A 63 17.96 -15.04 -31.41
C ALA A 63 17.89 -16.58 -31.45
N GLY A 64 16.73 -17.17 -31.13
CA GLY A 64 16.54 -18.63 -31.10
C GLY A 64 17.21 -19.33 -29.92
N VAL A 65 17.76 -18.58 -28.97
CA VAL A 65 18.41 -19.12 -27.76
C VAL A 65 17.39 -19.56 -26.71
N LEU A 66 16.28 -18.80 -26.57
CA LEU A 66 15.23 -19.08 -25.61
C LEU A 66 13.95 -19.55 -26.33
N GLN A 67 13.42 -20.70 -25.90
CA GLN A 67 12.08 -21.12 -26.32
C GLN A 67 11.06 -20.39 -25.46
N PRO A 68 10.06 -19.67 -26.02
CA PRO A 68 9.10 -18.88 -25.24
C PRO A 68 8.38 -19.65 -24.14
N SER A 69 7.99 -20.90 -24.41
CA SER A 69 7.28 -21.77 -23.46
C SER A 69 8.16 -22.29 -22.32
N SER A 70 9.50 -22.24 -22.49
CA SER A 70 10.46 -22.70 -21.48
C SER A 70 10.93 -21.56 -20.53
N VAL A 71 10.47 -20.33 -20.78
CA VAL A 71 10.81 -19.17 -19.92
C VAL A 71 9.70 -18.92 -18.91
N LEU A 72 10.06 -18.89 -17.63
CA LEU A 72 9.19 -18.44 -16.55
C LEU A 72 9.72 -17.11 -15.98
N ALA A 73 9.01 -16.04 -16.24
CA ALA A 73 9.27 -14.74 -15.65
C ALA A 73 8.37 -14.56 -14.41
N VAL A 74 8.99 -14.29 -13.27
CA VAL A 74 8.30 -14.19 -11.99
C VAL A 74 8.40 -12.78 -11.45
N THR A 75 7.26 -12.25 -10.99
CA THR A 75 7.17 -10.91 -10.39
C THR A 75 6.32 -10.94 -9.12
N PHE A 76 6.33 -9.84 -8.37
CA PHE A 76 5.66 -9.78 -7.07
C PHE A 76 4.13 -9.63 -7.18
N THR A 77 3.61 -8.91 -8.18
CA THR A 77 2.17 -8.64 -8.31
C THR A 77 1.59 -9.14 -9.63
N ASN A 78 0.29 -9.49 -9.63
CA ASN A 78 -0.43 -9.88 -10.84
C ASN A 78 -0.45 -8.76 -11.90
N ARG A 79 -0.53 -7.50 -11.44
CA ARG A 79 -0.45 -6.33 -12.30
C ARG A 79 0.88 -6.29 -13.07
N ALA A 80 2.01 -6.39 -12.35
CA ALA A 80 3.34 -6.41 -12.97
C ALA A 80 3.50 -7.59 -13.94
N ALA A 81 2.96 -8.78 -13.61
CA ALA A 81 2.93 -9.92 -14.51
C ALA A 81 2.11 -9.63 -15.79
N GLY A 82 0.96 -8.95 -15.67
CA GLY A 82 0.15 -8.53 -16.80
C GLY A 82 0.88 -7.52 -17.71
N GLU A 83 1.48 -6.48 -17.12
CA GLU A 83 2.28 -5.50 -17.84
C GLU A 83 3.48 -6.14 -18.56
N MET A 84 4.16 -7.06 -17.89
CA MET A 84 5.29 -7.81 -18.48
C MET A 84 4.83 -8.64 -19.67
N ARG A 85 3.71 -9.37 -19.57
CA ARG A 85 3.14 -10.12 -20.72
C ARG A 85 2.78 -9.20 -21.89
N GLY A 86 2.20 -8.04 -21.60
CA GLY A 86 1.87 -7.04 -22.62
C GLY A 86 3.11 -6.57 -23.38
N ARG A 87 4.18 -6.20 -22.66
CA ARG A 87 5.46 -5.77 -23.23
C ARG A 87 6.15 -6.87 -24.02
N LEU A 88 6.16 -8.10 -23.51
CA LEU A 88 6.75 -9.24 -24.22
C LEU A 88 6.02 -9.54 -25.53
N ARG A 89 4.68 -9.43 -25.57
CA ARG A 89 3.91 -9.55 -26.81
C ARG A 89 4.29 -8.48 -27.83
N GLN A 90 4.40 -7.22 -27.41
CA GLN A 90 4.81 -6.10 -28.26
C GLN A 90 6.23 -6.29 -28.82
N LEU A 91 7.13 -6.91 -28.05
CA LEU A 91 8.50 -7.22 -28.47
C LEU A 91 8.62 -8.51 -29.29
N GLY A 92 7.50 -9.19 -29.59
CA GLY A 92 7.48 -10.41 -30.39
C GLY A 92 7.84 -11.69 -29.63
N ALA A 93 7.87 -11.65 -28.30
CA ALA A 93 8.11 -12.80 -27.43
C ALA A 93 6.80 -13.36 -26.83
N ALA A 94 5.78 -13.56 -27.68
CA ALA A 94 4.53 -14.18 -27.27
C ALA A 94 4.76 -15.63 -26.80
N GLY A 95 3.98 -16.09 -25.80
CA GLY A 95 4.10 -17.46 -25.25
C GLY A 95 4.98 -17.59 -24.01
N VAL A 96 5.76 -16.56 -23.66
CA VAL A 96 6.50 -16.51 -22.41
C VAL A 96 5.53 -16.45 -21.22
N GLN A 97 5.80 -17.26 -20.20
CA GLN A 97 5.00 -17.31 -18.98
C GLN A 97 5.47 -16.22 -18.00
N ALA A 98 4.69 -15.14 -17.85
CA ALA A 98 4.93 -14.16 -16.79
C ALA A 98 3.85 -14.29 -15.71
N ARG A 99 4.25 -14.56 -14.45
CA ARG A 99 3.36 -14.90 -13.33
C ARG A 99 3.91 -14.38 -12.00
N THR A 100 3.08 -14.40 -10.95
CA THR A 100 3.59 -14.31 -9.57
C THR A 100 4.04 -15.71 -9.09
N PHE A 101 4.87 -15.78 -8.05
CA PHE A 101 5.24 -17.06 -7.42
C PHE A 101 4.00 -17.89 -7.09
N HIS A 102 3.03 -17.32 -6.41
CA HIS A 102 1.80 -18.00 -6.02
C HIS A 102 0.98 -18.48 -7.22
N SER A 103 0.84 -17.67 -8.28
CA SER A 103 0.06 -18.09 -9.44
C SER A 103 0.75 -19.18 -10.26
N ALA A 104 2.08 -19.20 -10.28
CA ALA A 104 2.85 -20.28 -10.89
C ALA A 104 2.75 -21.57 -10.08
N ALA A 105 2.94 -21.46 -8.75
CA ALA A 105 2.82 -22.59 -7.82
C ALA A 105 1.42 -23.21 -7.81
N LEU A 106 0.37 -22.36 -7.71
CA LEU A 106 -1.02 -22.83 -7.71
C LEU A 106 -1.36 -23.62 -8.97
N ARG A 107 -0.92 -23.15 -10.14
CA ARG A 107 -1.13 -23.86 -11.40
C ARG A 107 -0.43 -25.22 -11.43
N GLN A 108 0.81 -25.29 -10.94
CA GLN A 108 1.55 -26.53 -10.84
C GLN A 108 0.89 -27.47 -9.83
N LEU A 109 0.52 -26.96 -8.67
CA LEU A 109 -0.16 -27.73 -7.62
C LEU A 109 -1.47 -28.32 -8.12
N GLN A 110 -2.31 -27.53 -8.79
CA GLN A 110 -3.58 -28.00 -9.39
C GLN A 110 -3.36 -29.09 -10.43
N TYR A 111 -2.34 -28.94 -11.29
CA TYR A 111 -2.03 -29.92 -12.33
C TYR A 111 -1.50 -31.24 -11.79
N PHE A 112 -0.62 -31.17 -10.80
CA PHE A 112 0.05 -32.36 -10.25
C PHE A 112 -0.68 -32.98 -9.05
N TRP A 113 -1.67 -32.33 -8.47
CA TRP A 113 -2.35 -32.81 -7.27
C TRP A 113 -2.87 -34.25 -7.39
N PRO A 114 -3.59 -34.63 -8.46
CA PRO A 114 -4.11 -36.00 -8.60
C PRO A 114 -2.99 -37.04 -8.65
N LYS A 115 -1.82 -36.69 -9.21
CA LYS A 115 -0.65 -37.58 -9.34
C LYS A 115 0.19 -37.59 -8.07
N ALA A 116 0.32 -36.48 -7.38
CA ALA A 116 1.20 -36.36 -6.21
C ALA A 116 0.54 -36.88 -4.92
N ILE A 117 -0.72 -36.52 -4.70
CA ILE A 117 -1.43 -36.69 -3.44
C ILE A 117 -2.68 -37.58 -3.63
N GLY A 118 -3.37 -37.42 -4.77
CA GLY A 118 -4.65 -38.07 -5.05
C GLY A 118 -5.83 -37.26 -4.54
N GLY A 119 -7.05 -37.69 -4.97
CA GLY A 119 -8.28 -36.98 -4.60
C GLY A 119 -8.40 -35.57 -5.16
N SER A 120 -9.30 -34.78 -4.60
CA SER A 120 -9.50 -33.38 -4.97
C SER A 120 -8.62 -32.44 -4.14
N MET A 121 -8.08 -31.43 -4.79
CA MET A 121 -7.31 -30.38 -4.10
C MET A 121 -8.20 -29.64 -3.07
N PRO A 122 -7.73 -29.41 -1.84
CA PRO A 122 -8.45 -28.61 -0.87
C PRO A 122 -8.79 -27.21 -1.38
N ARG A 123 -9.90 -26.66 -0.89
CA ARG A 123 -10.36 -25.34 -1.30
C ARG A 123 -9.46 -24.24 -0.73
N LEU A 124 -8.99 -23.34 -1.59
CA LEU A 124 -8.25 -22.15 -1.16
C LEU A 124 -9.21 -21.17 -0.46
N VAL A 125 -8.83 -20.68 0.72
CA VAL A 125 -9.60 -19.69 1.48
C VAL A 125 -9.01 -18.29 1.31
N ASP A 126 -9.90 -17.31 1.08
CA ASP A 126 -9.54 -15.91 0.90
C ASP A 126 -9.43 -15.14 2.23
N ARG A 127 -10.17 -15.60 3.27
CA ARG A 127 -10.30 -14.90 4.54
C ARG A 127 -9.79 -15.76 5.70
N LYS A 128 -8.51 -15.60 6.03
CA LYS A 128 -7.84 -16.31 7.14
C LYS A 128 -8.33 -15.90 8.51
N ILE A 129 -8.72 -14.62 8.70
CA ILE A 129 -9.13 -14.05 9.99
C ILE A 129 -10.22 -14.89 10.66
N GLN A 130 -11.17 -15.47 9.89
CA GLN A 130 -12.20 -16.33 10.44
C GLN A 130 -11.61 -17.63 11.01
N LEU A 131 -10.66 -18.25 10.30
CA LEU A 131 -9.99 -19.46 10.79
C LEU A 131 -9.16 -19.19 12.05
N VAL A 132 -8.51 -18.02 12.12
CA VAL A 132 -7.76 -17.59 13.32
C VAL A 132 -8.73 -17.33 14.49
N ALA A 133 -9.89 -16.74 14.24
CA ALA A 133 -10.93 -16.56 15.27
C ALA A 133 -11.45 -17.91 15.79
N ASP A 134 -11.67 -18.88 14.89
CA ASP A 134 -12.08 -20.24 15.26
C ASP A 134 -10.99 -20.96 16.07
N ALA A 135 -9.71 -20.78 15.71
CA ALA A 135 -8.56 -21.29 16.46
C ALA A 135 -8.49 -20.68 17.86
N ALA A 136 -8.71 -19.37 17.97
CA ALA A 136 -8.75 -18.68 19.25
C ALA A 136 -9.89 -19.21 20.15
N ALA A 137 -11.07 -19.45 19.58
CA ALA A 137 -12.18 -20.05 20.29
C ALA A 137 -11.86 -21.49 20.77
N ALA A 138 -11.22 -22.31 19.92
CA ALA A 138 -10.79 -23.66 20.25
C ALA A 138 -9.76 -23.69 21.40
N CYS A 139 -8.83 -22.74 21.39
CA CYS A 139 -7.82 -22.55 22.45
C CYS A 139 -8.37 -21.84 23.69
N ARG A 140 -9.63 -21.37 23.68
CA ARG A 140 -10.24 -20.52 24.73
C ARG A 140 -9.47 -19.21 24.97
N ILE A 141 -8.84 -18.70 23.96
CA ILE A 141 -8.12 -17.42 23.98
C ILE A 141 -9.04 -16.35 23.40
N ARG A 142 -9.26 -15.26 24.12
CA ARG A 142 -10.04 -14.13 23.60
C ARG A 142 -9.09 -13.18 22.86
N LEU A 143 -9.44 -12.88 21.62
CA LEU A 143 -8.73 -11.92 20.77
C LEU A 143 -9.71 -10.83 20.34
N ASP A 144 -9.26 -9.59 20.41
CA ASP A 144 -9.99 -8.49 19.79
C ASP A 144 -9.72 -8.45 18.26
N ARG A 145 -10.32 -7.46 17.58
CA ARG A 145 -10.21 -7.34 16.11
C ARG A 145 -8.81 -6.95 15.65
N GLY A 146 -8.06 -6.23 16.47
CA GLY A 146 -6.65 -5.86 16.22
C GLY A 146 -5.77 -7.08 16.40
N GLU A 147 -5.85 -7.73 17.55
CA GLU A 147 -5.09 -8.94 17.89
C GLU A 147 -5.30 -10.07 16.87
N LEU A 148 -6.54 -10.27 16.37
CA LEU A 148 -6.80 -11.24 15.30
C LEU A 148 -5.99 -10.96 14.04
N ARG A 149 -5.80 -9.69 13.65
CA ARG A 149 -4.98 -9.30 12.51
C ARG A 149 -3.50 -9.54 12.78
N ASP A 150 -3.04 -9.17 13.98
CA ASP A 150 -1.66 -9.31 14.37
C ASP A 150 -1.25 -10.79 14.47
N VAL A 151 -2.09 -11.64 15.06
CA VAL A 151 -1.89 -13.10 15.09
C VAL A 151 -1.90 -13.69 13.67
N THR A 152 -2.79 -13.21 12.80
CA THR A 152 -2.80 -13.63 11.40
C THR A 152 -1.47 -13.32 10.72
N ALA A 153 -0.93 -12.10 10.93
CA ALA A 153 0.35 -11.69 10.36
C ALA A 153 1.53 -12.52 10.91
N GLU A 154 1.49 -12.91 12.20
CA GLU A 154 2.52 -13.79 12.79
C GLU A 154 2.47 -15.21 12.19
N ILE A 155 1.27 -15.77 11.97
CA ILE A 155 1.11 -17.07 11.29
C ILE A 155 1.63 -16.98 9.84
N GLU A 156 1.31 -15.91 9.11
CA GLU A 156 1.80 -15.67 7.75
C GLU A 156 3.33 -15.60 7.71
N TRP A 157 3.92 -14.80 8.60
CA TRP A 157 5.37 -14.70 8.73
C TRP A 157 6.00 -16.06 9.02
N SER A 158 5.44 -16.84 9.95
CA SER A 158 5.94 -18.16 10.31
C SER A 158 5.95 -19.09 9.10
N LYS A 159 4.88 -19.07 8.31
CA LYS A 159 4.77 -19.93 7.12
C LYS A 159 5.76 -19.55 6.03
N VAL A 160 5.95 -18.27 5.74
CA VAL A 160 6.90 -17.82 4.70
C VAL A 160 8.36 -17.96 5.12
N THR A 161 8.63 -18.01 6.43
CA THR A 161 9.95 -18.34 6.98
C THR A 161 10.14 -19.83 7.25
N GLN A 162 9.15 -20.65 6.90
CA GLN A 162 9.14 -22.11 7.08
C GLN A 162 9.29 -22.52 8.56
N THR A 163 8.73 -21.72 9.46
CA THR A 163 8.73 -21.96 10.89
C THR A 163 7.47 -22.73 11.28
N VAL A 164 7.61 -23.91 11.88
CA VAL A 164 6.49 -24.71 12.39
C VAL A 164 6.01 -24.15 13.73
N PRO A 165 4.76 -24.46 14.18
CA PRO A 165 4.21 -23.93 15.43
C PRO A 165 5.12 -24.15 16.66
N SER A 166 5.76 -25.33 16.80
CA SER A 166 6.69 -25.62 17.91
C SER A 166 7.91 -24.72 17.96
N ASP A 167 8.35 -24.21 16.82
CA ASP A 167 9.58 -23.43 16.68
C ASP A 167 9.33 -21.92 16.62
N TYR A 168 8.07 -21.50 16.74
CA TYR A 168 7.71 -20.09 16.63
C TYR A 168 8.44 -19.20 17.64
N ALA A 169 8.41 -19.54 18.92
CA ALA A 169 8.99 -18.71 19.96
C ALA A 169 10.49 -18.44 19.79
N PRO A 170 11.35 -19.46 19.58
CA PRO A 170 12.77 -19.23 19.31
C PRO A 170 13.02 -18.51 17.98
N ALA A 171 12.23 -18.77 16.93
CA ALA A 171 12.38 -18.11 15.65
C ALA A 171 12.00 -16.62 15.72
N ALA A 172 10.90 -16.26 16.38
CA ALA A 172 10.47 -14.88 16.59
C ALA A 172 11.52 -14.10 17.41
N ALA A 173 12.04 -14.68 18.48
CA ALA A 173 13.10 -14.10 19.28
C ALA A 173 14.38 -13.86 18.46
N LYS A 174 14.80 -14.82 17.66
CA LYS A 174 15.97 -14.70 16.77
C LYS A 174 15.78 -13.61 15.72
N ALA A 175 14.57 -13.45 15.21
CA ALA A 175 14.21 -12.42 14.24
C ALA A 175 13.96 -11.04 14.87
N GLY A 176 14.10 -10.89 16.22
CA GLY A 176 13.85 -9.63 16.92
C GLY A 176 12.39 -9.16 16.82
N ARG A 177 11.43 -10.08 16.63
CA ARG A 177 10.00 -9.73 16.52
C ARG A 177 9.38 -9.54 17.90
N GLU A 178 8.66 -8.44 18.06
CA GLU A 178 7.78 -8.24 19.22
C GLU A 178 6.45 -8.96 18.91
N ALA A 179 6.26 -10.16 19.48
CA ALA A 179 5.01 -10.88 19.32
C ALA A 179 3.85 -10.09 19.96
N PRO A 180 2.64 -10.07 19.35
CA PRO A 180 1.50 -9.31 19.89
C PRO A 180 0.98 -9.90 21.20
N ARG A 181 1.34 -11.15 21.51
CA ARG A 181 0.99 -11.88 22.75
C ARG A 181 2.14 -12.77 23.17
N ASP A 182 1.95 -13.54 24.25
CA ASP A 182 2.93 -14.56 24.66
C ASP A 182 3.25 -15.47 23.46
N PRO A 183 4.53 -15.64 23.10
CA PRO A 183 4.93 -16.50 22.00
C PRO A 183 4.42 -17.94 22.10
N ALA A 184 4.20 -18.46 23.30
CA ALA A 184 3.61 -19.80 23.49
C ALA A 184 2.12 -19.80 23.11
N GLU A 185 1.37 -18.74 23.41
CA GLU A 185 -0.01 -18.59 22.97
C GLU A 185 -0.09 -18.51 21.43
N ILE A 186 0.82 -17.75 20.79
CA ILE A 186 0.86 -17.66 19.32
C ILE A 186 1.16 -19.04 18.72
N ALA A 187 2.11 -19.80 19.28
CA ALA A 187 2.41 -21.15 18.84
C ALA A 187 1.19 -22.08 18.96
N GLN A 188 0.44 -21.98 20.07
CA GLN A 188 -0.79 -22.74 20.28
C GLN A 188 -1.88 -22.36 19.27
N LEU A 189 -2.09 -21.06 19.05
CA LEU A 189 -3.04 -20.55 18.07
C LEU A 189 -2.70 -21.00 16.65
N TYR A 190 -1.41 -20.96 16.29
CA TYR A 190 -0.93 -21.43 15.01
C TYR A 190 -1.16 -22.92 14.82
N ALA A 191 -0.86 -23.76 15.83
CA ALA A 191 -1.14 -25.19 15.77
C ALA A 191 -2.65 -25.47 15.57
N ALA A 192 -3.51 -24.83 16.37
CA ALA A 192 -4.95 -24.97 16.25
C ALA A 192 -5.48 -24.49 14.88
N TYR A 193 -4.91 -23.40 14.35
CA TYR A 193 -5.23 -22.91 13.01
C TYR A 193 -4.94 -23.95 11.92
N GLU A 194 -3.78 -24.62 11.99
CA GLU A 194 -3.40 -25.68 11.05
C GLU A 194 -4.32 -26.92 11.20
N ASP A 195 -4.73 -27.27 12.44
CA ASP A 195 -5.65 -28.39 12.69
C ASP A 195 -7.02 -28.12 12.07
N ILE A 196 -7.58 -26.93 12.30
CA ILE A 196 -8.87 -26.50 11.73
C ILE A 196 -8.86 -26.50 10.20
N LYS A 197 -7.75 -26.07 9.59
CA LYS A 197 -7.61 -26.18 8.13
C LYS A 197 -7.66 -27.60 7.63
N ARG A 198 -6.96 -28.52 8.31
CA ARG A 198 -6.96 -29.95 7.99
C ARG A 198 -8.37 -30.56 8.12
N GLU A 199 -9.06 -30.30 9.22
CA GLU A 199 -10.43 -30.77 9.47
C GLU A 199 -11.42 -30.30 8.40
N ARG A 200 -11.29 -29.04 7.96
CA ARG A 200 -12.18 -28.44 6.94
C ARG A 200 -11.75 -28.70 5.51
N SER A 201 -10.64 -29.40 5.28
CA SER A 201 -10.06 -29.63 3.96
C SER A 201 -9.89 -28.31 3.18
N VAL A 202 -9.27 -27.31 3.81
CA VAL A 202 -8.98 -26.02 3.22
C VAL A 202 -7.48 -25.68 3.32
N ILE A 203 -7.01 -24.86 2.39
CA ILE A 203 -5.64 -24.33 2.37
C ILE A 203 -5.70 -22.80 2.29
N ASP A 204 -4.68 -22.15 2.82
CA ASP A 204 -4.48 -20.71 2.67
C ASP A 204 -3.46 -20.38 1.56
N PHE A 205 -3.16 -19.10 1.43
CA PHE A 205 -2.31 -18.61 0.36
C PHE A 205 -0.86 -19.09 0.50
N GLU A 206 -0.32 -19.16 1.73
CA GLU A 206 1.04 -19.64 1.99
C GLU A 206 1.14 -21.15 1.77
N ASP A 207 0.06 -21.93 2.04
CA ASP A 207 0.02 -23.36 1.76
C ASP A 207 0.25 -23.67 0.29
N VAL A 208 -0.17 -22.81 -0.62
CA VAL A 208 0.07 -22.99 -2.05
C VAL A 208 1.57 -23.15 -2.33
N LEU A 209 2.40 -22.33 -1.70
CA LEU A 209 3.86 -22.43 -1.84
C LEU A 209 4.43 -23.62 -1.06
N LEU A 210 4.01 -23.78 0.21
CA LEU A 210 4.49 -24.87 1.07
C LEU A 210 4.22 -26.25 0.46
N LEU A 211 2.99 -26.47 -0.01
CA LEU A 211 2.62 -27.75 -0.64
C LEU A 211 3.32 -27.96 -1.98
N THR A 212 3.53 -26.88 -2.77
CA THR A 212 4.30 -26.98 -4.00
C THR A 212 5.75 -27.36 -3.71
N VAL A 213 6.37 -26.74 -2.71
CA VAL A 213 7.72 -27.08 -2.23
C VAL A 213 7.77 -28.53 -1.80
N ALA A 214 6.83 -28.99 -0.96
CA ALA A 214 6.78 -30.37 -0.49
C ALA A 214 6.65 -31.37 -1.66
N VAL A 215 5.71 -31.12 -2.59
CA VAL A 215 5.53 -31.99 -3.77
C VAL A 215 6.81 -32.07 -4.61
N LEU A 216 7.49 -30.94 -4.85
CA LEU A 216 8.72 -30.92 -5.65
C LEU A 216 9.92 -31.56 -4.91
N GLN A 217 9.93 -31.58 -3.58
CA GLN A 217 10.95 -32.28 -2.78
C GLN A 217 10.73 -33.79 -2.74
N ASP A 218 9.49 -34.23 -2.52
CA ASP A 218 9.17 -35.62 -2.30
C ASP A 218 8.98 -36.39 -3.61
N ARG A 219 8.56 -35.71 -4.69
CA ARG A 219 8.23 -36.30 -5.98
C ARG A 219 9.24 -35.87 -7.05
N HIS A 220 10.36 -36.53 -7.10
CA HIS A 220 11.44 -36.24 -8.05
C HIS A 220 10.96 -36.30 -9.52
N ASP A 221 10.07 -37.25 -9.83
CA ASP A 221 9.45 -37.35 -11.17
C ASP A 221 8.62 -36.14 -11.59
N ILE A 222 7.98 -35.46 -10.61
CA ILE A 222 7.23 -34.20 -10.85
C ILE A 222 8.21 -33.04 -10.97
N ALA A 223 9.21 -32.98 -10.10
CA ALA A 223 10.23 -31.94 -10.16
C ALA A 223 10.95 -31.94 -11.51
N GLU A 224 11.29 -33.11 -12.05
CA GLU A 224 11.89 -33.25 -13.39
C GLU A 224 10.96 -32.76 -14.49
N GLN A 225 9.67 -33.07 -14.44
CA GLN A 225 8.71 -32.59 -15.42
C GLN A 225 8.60 -31.04 -15.40
N VAL A 226 8.57 -30.42 -14.21
CA VAL A 226 8.58 -28.95 -14.07
C VAL A 226 9.88 -28.37 -14.63
N ARG A 227 11.01 -28.97 -14.33
CA ARG A 227 12.33 -28.56 -14.82
C ARG A 227 12.47 -28.74 -16.34
N ALA A 228 11.88 -29.77 -16.91
CA ALA A 228 11.87 -29.97 -18.35
C ALA A 228 11.05 -28.89 -19.06
N GLN A 229 9.95 -28.44 -18.45
CA GLN A 229 9.11 -27.37 -18.99
C GLN A 229 9.76 -25.99 -18.86
N TYR A 230 10.27 -25.63 -17.66
CA TYR A 230 10.85 -24.31 -17.39
C TYR A 230 12.37 -24.41 -17.27
N GLN A 231 13.06 -23.88 -18.26
CA GLN A 231 14.51 -23.97 -18.35
C GLN A 231 15.22 -22.66 -18.02
N HIS A 232 14.49 -21.52 -18.16
CA HIS A 232 15.01 -20.18 -17.93
C HIS A 232 14.11 -19.42 -16.98
N PHE A 233 14.70 -18.84 -15.94
CA PHE A 233 13.99 -18.09 -14.93
C PHE A 233 14.43 -16.62 -14.95
N VAL A 234 13.43 -15.72 -14.89
CA VAL A 234 13.67 -14.29 -14.70
C VAL A 234 12.85 -13.83 -13.51
N VAL A 235 13.48 -13.29 -12.48
CA VAL A 235 12.81 -12.88 -11.23
C VAL A 235 12.95 -11.38 -11.06
N ASP A 236 11.81 -10.67 -11.11
CA ASP A 236 11.72 -9.24 -10.84
C ASP A 236 11.50 -8.99 -9.34
N GLU A 237 11.90 -7.81 -8.85
CA GLU A 237 11.81 -7.41 -7.45
C GLU A 237 12.44 -8.45 -6.48
N TYR A 238 13.60 -8.99 -6.84
CA TYR A 238 14.24 -10.11 -6.13
C TYR A 238 14.61 -9.77 -4.67
N GLN A 239 14.73 -8.49 -4.32
CA GLN A 239 14.94 -8.04 -2.95
C GLN A 239 13.74 -8.26 -2.01
N ASP A 240 12.55 -8.57 -2.55
CA ASP A 240 11.33 -8.83 -1.77
C ASP A 240 11.01 -10.33 -1.67
N VAL A 241 11.85 -11.19 -2.19
CA VAL A 241 11.64 -12.64 -2.17
C VAL A 241 11.79 -13.18 -0.75
N SER A 242 10.78 -13.94 -0.30
CA SER A 242 10.80 -14.61 1.00
C SER A 242 11.61 -15.91 0.97
N PRO A 243 12.04 -16.45 2.13
CA PRO A 243 12.75 -17.73 2.18
C PRO A 243 11.99 -18.89 1.52
N LEU A 244 10.67 -18.93 1.68
CA LEU A 244 9.81 -19.95 1.05
C LEU A 244 9.79 -19.81 -0.49
N GLN A 245 9.69 -18.58 -1.00
CA GLN A 245 9.76 -18.32 -2.45
C GLN A 245 11.14 -18.64 -3.01
N GLN A 246 12.20 -18.33 -2.27
CA GLN A 246 13.56 -18.68 -2.64
C GLN A 246 13.73 -20.21 -2.72
N ARG A 247 13.20 -20.93 -1.72
CA ARG A 247 13.24 -22.39 -1.72
C ARG A 247 12.51 -22.99 -2.93
N LEU A 248 11.36 -22.44 -3.28
CA LEU A 248 10.61 -22.85 -4.47
C LEU A 248 11.41 -22.58 -5.76
N LEU A 249 12.05 -21.43 -5.87
CA LEU A 249 12.89 -21.07 -7.02
C LEU A 249 14.07 -22.04 -7.17
N GLU A 250 14.72 -22.41 -6.07
CA GLU A 250 15.81 -23.40 -6.05
C GLU A 250 15.35 -24.77 -6.53
N LEU A 251 14.15 -25.22 -6.12
CA LEU A 251 13.58 -26.48 -6.58
C LEU A 251 13.21 -26.46 -8.07
N TRP A 252 12.70 -25.32 -8.57
CA TRP A 252 12.46 -25.13 -9.99
C TRP A 252 13.76 -25.12 -10.80
N LEU A 253 14.78 -24.44 -10.30
CA LEU A 253 16.09 -24.34 -10.97
C LEU A 253 16.84 -25.67 -10.98
N GLY A 254 16.84 -26.40 -9.86
CA GLY A 254 17.64 -27.57 -9.66
C GLY A 254 19.13 -27.25 -9.71
N GLU A 255 19.92 -28.05 -10.42
CA GLU A 255 21.37 -27.85 -10.59
C GLU A 255 21.75 -26.88 -11.72
N ARG A 256 20.74 -26.28 -12.38
CA ARG A 256 20.95 -25.36 -13.51
C ARG A 256 21.21 -23.93 -12.97
N ASP A 257 21.80 -23.13 -13.83
CA ASP A 257 22.20 -21.75 -13.53
C ASP A 257 21.56 -20.70 -14.43
N ASN A 258 20.56 -21.10 -15.24
CA ASN A 258 19.83 -20.19 -16.15
C ASN A 258 18.85 -19.29 -15.39
N LEU A 259 19.37 -18.43 -14.55
CA LEU A 259 18.65 -17.54 -13.66
C LEU A 259 19.07 -16.08 -13.88
N CYS A 260 18.12 -15.21 -14.19
CA CYS A 260 18.33 -13.78 -14.18
C CYS A 260 17.48 -13.16 -13.05
N VAL A 261 18.10 -12.48 -12.13
CA VAL A 261 17.41 -11.75 -11.05
C VAL A 261 17.60 -10.24 -11.22
N VAL A 262 16.58 -9.47 -10.91
CA VAL A 262 16.68 -8.01 -10.87
C VAL A 262 16.09 -7.48 -9.57
N GLY A 263 16.78 -6.53 -8.96
CA GLY A 263 16.33 -5.97 -7.69
C GLY A 263 17.13 -4.73 -7.26
N ASP A 264 16.61 -4.11 -6.20
CA ASP A 264 17.21 -2.97 -5.52
C ASP A 264 17.12 -3.18 -4.00
N ALA A 265 18.23 -3.46 -3.35
CA ALA A 265 18.27 -3.65 -1.90
C ALA A 265 17.79 -2.39 -1.13
N SER A 266 17.90 -1.20 -1.74
CA SER A 266 17.39 0.05 -1.18
C SER A 266 15.85 0.18 -1.26
N GLN A 267 15.17 -0.73 -1.94
CA GLN A 267 13.70 -0.80 -2.01
C GLN A 267 13.09 -1.98 -1.23
N THR A 268 13.87 -2.65 -0.39
CA THR A 268 13.34 -3.68 0.53
C THR A 268 12.58 -3.00 1.67
N ILE A 269 11.25 -3.10 1.64
CA ILE A 269 10.33 -2.46 2.60
C ILE A 269 9.24 -3.41 3.12
N TYR A 270 9.43 -4.72 2.96
CA TYR A 270 8.48 -5.76 3.36
C TYR A 270 9.13 -6.82 4.28
N SER A 271 10.14 -6.43 5.08
CA SER A 271 10.81 -7.36 5.99
C SER A 271 9.85 -7.91 7.05
N PHE A 272 8.85 -7.12 7.45
CA PHE A 272 7.80 -7.55 8.38
C PHE A 272 6.96 -8.73 7.86
N THR A 273 6.90 -8.95 6.53
CA THR A 273 6.26 -10.12 5.92
C THR A 273 7.23 -11.28 5.66
N GLY A 274 8.48 -11.18 6.08
CA GLY A 274 9.52 -12.19 5.87
C GLY A 274 10.35 -12.03 4.61
N ALA A 275 10.21 -10.93 3.87
CA ALA A 275 11.10 -10.60 2.76
C ALA A 275 12.51 -10.25 3.27
N THR A 276 13.56 -10.64 2.53
CA THR A 276 14.93 -10.29 2.88
C THR A 276 15.74 -9.91 1.64
N PRO A 277 16.56 -8.84 1.72
CA PRO A 277 17.48 -8.47 0.64
C PRO A 277 18.67 -9.43 0.52
N ASP A 278 18.88 -10.31 1.51
CA ASP A 278 20.07 -11.18 1.55
C ASP A 278 20.19 -12.07 0.32
N HIS A 279 19.06 -12.53 -0.24
CA HIS A 279 19.09 -13.30 -1.47
C HIS A 279 19.73 -12.56 -2.64
N LEU A 280 19.47 -11.25 -2.75
CA LEU A 280 20.07 -10.39 -3.76
C LEU A 280 21.52 -10.05 -3.41
N LEU A 281 21.81 -9.71 -2.16
CA LEU A 281 23.14 -9.31 -1.69
C LEU A 281 24.14 -10.47 -1.76
N ASP A 282 23.70 -11.70 -1.46
CA ASP A 282 24.50 -12.93 -1.50
C ASP A 282 24.51 -13.63 -2.87
N PHE A 283 23.84 -13.04 -3.89
CA PHE A 283 23.69 -13.71 -5.18
C PHE A 283 25.03 -14.13 -5.79
N ARG A 284 26.01 -13.23 -5.80
CA ARG A 284 27.35 -13.51 -6.33
C ARG A 284 28.09 -14.60 -5.54
N THR A 285 27.89 -14.67 -4.24
CA THR A 285 28.48 -15.72 -3.38
C THR A 285 27.88 -17.09 -3.69
N ARG A 286 26.56 -17.13 -3.91
CA ARG A 286 25.85 -18.37 -4.27
C ARG A 286 26.08 -18.79 -5.73
N HIS A 287 26.33 -17.84 -6.60
CA HIS A 287 26.59 -18.05 -8.03
C HIS A 287 27.91 -17.37 -8.42
N PRO A 288 29.07 -17.99 -8.15
CA PRO A 288 30.39 -17.35 -8.36
C PRO A 288 30.67 -16.91 -9.79
N GLY A 289 30.03 -17.56 -10.77
CA GLY A 289 30.12 -17.22 -12.20
C GLY A 289 29.10 -16.17 -12.67
N ALA A 290 28.36 -15.52 -11.77
CA ALA A 290 27.31 -14.60 -12.16
C ALA A 290 27.81 -13.32 -12.82
N THR A 291 27.19 -12.95 -13.95
CA THR A 291 27.29 -11.62 -14.53
C THR A 291 26.51 -10.64 -13.66
N VAL A 292 27.17 -9.58 -13.16
CA VAL A 292 26.54 -8.55 -12.33
C VAL A 292 26.54 -7.24 -13.08
N VAL A 293 25.36 -6.73 -13.40
CA VAL A 293 25.15 -5.45 -14.11
C VAL A 293 24.48 -4.44 -13.19
N LYS A 294 24.97 -3.20 -13.18
CA LYS A 294 24.39 -2.11 -12.38
C LYS A 294 23.65 -1.13 -13.28
N LEU A 295 22.34 -0.98 -13.08
CA LEU A 295 21.54 0.04 -13.74
C LEU A 295 21.42 1.25 -12.83
N VAL A 296 22.03 2.36 -13.21
CA VAL A 296 22.07 3.61 -12.42
C VAL A 296 21.45 4.81 -13.14
N ARG A 297 21.19 4.71 -14.44
CA ARG A 297 20.57 5.78 -15.24
C ARG A 297 19.08 5.87 -14.94
N ASP A 298 18.68 6.91 -14.21
CA ASP A 298 17.26 7.14 -13.86
C ASP A 298 16.56 7.93 -14.97
N TYR A 299 15.55 7.31 -15.57
CA TYR A 299 14.69 7.89 -16.64
C TYR A 299 13.39 8.46 -16.11
N ARG A 300 13.12 8.27 -14.81
CA ARG A 300 11.88 8.67 -14.18
C ARG A 300 11.94 10.08 -13.61
N SER A 301 12.93 10.35 -12.77
CA SER A 301 12.95 11.51 -11.89
C SER A 301 13.92 12.59 -12.37
N THR A 302 13.58 13.85 -12.07
CA THR A 302 14.48 14.99 -12.33
C THR A 302 15.75 14.92 -11.49
N PRO A 303 16.85 15.58 -11.88
CA PRO A 303 18.11 15.59 -11.13
C PRO A 303 17.94 16.00 -9.65
N GLN A 304 17.03 16.93 -9.37
CA GLN A 304 16.77 17.43 -8.01
C GLN A 304 16.15 16.35 -7.11
N VAL A 305 15.19 15.59 -7.63
CA VAL A 305 14.58 14.45 -6.92
C VAL A 305 15.62 13.36 -6.71
N VAL A 306 16.41 13.03 -7.73
CA VAL A 306 17.48 12.03 -7.66
C VAL A 306 18.56 12.44 -6.66
N HIS A 307 18.92 13.73 -6.60
CA HIS A 307 19.88 14.24 -5.62
C HIS A 307 19.41 13.99 -4.17
N LEU A 308 18.14 14.28 -3.85
CA LEU A 308 17.58 13.99 -2.53
C LEU A 308 17.57 12.48 -2.26
N ALA A 309 17.18 11.66 -3.22
CA ALA A 309 17.16 10.20 -3.09
C ALA A 309 18.55 9.63 -2.79
N ASN A 310 19.58 10.05 -3.54
CA ASN A 310 20.96 9.67 -3.29
C ASN A 310 21.45 10.16 -1.92
N GLY A 311 21.10 11.38 -1.52
CA GLY A 311 21.44 11.95 -0.22
C GLY A 311 20.85 11.15 0.95
N LEU A 312 19.62 10.66 0.84
CA LEU A 312 19.00 9.78 1.82
C LEU A 312 19.77 8.46 1.99
N LEU A 313 20.15 7.85 0.87
CA LEU A 313 20.90 6.58 0.88
C LEU A 313 22.37 6.77 1.29
N ALA A 314 22.96 7.95 1.07
CA ALA A 314 24.33 8.25 1.51
C ALA A 314 24.48 8.20 3.05
N GLN A 315 23.38 8.44 3.77
CA GLN A 315 23.33 8.36 5.24
C GLN A 315 22.95 6.97 5.76
N ALA A 316 22.61 6.01 4.88
CA ALA A 316 22.20 4.66 5.26
C ALA A 316 23.37 3.90 5.91
N LYS A 317 23.01 2.94 6.78
CA LYS A 317 23.96 2.09 7.50
C LYS A 317 23.67 0.62 7.22
N GLY A 318 24.61 -0.24 7.62
CA GLY A 318 24.47 -1.68 7.52
C GLY A 318 24.74 -2.22 6.11
N ARG A 319 24.60 -3.53 5.96
CA ARG A 319 25.00 -4.29 4.78
C ARG A 319 24.36 -3.82 3.47
N ALA A 320 23.09 -3.42 3.49
CA ALA A 320 22.40 -2.92 2.30
C ALA A 320 22.97 -1.59 1.82
N ALA A 321 23.54 -0.78 2.71
CA ALA A 321 24.17 0.50 2.37
C ALA A 321 25.45 0.32 1.55
N ASP A 322 26.19 -0.78 1.74
CA ASP A 322 27.42 -1.09 1.00
C ASP A 322 27.12 -1.42 -0.48
N HIS A 323 25.88 -1.80 -0.77
CA HIS A 323 25.41 -2.13 -2.11
C HIS A 323 24.50 -1.07 -2.72
N ARG A 324 24.43 0.14 -2.12
CA ARG A 324 23.64 1.24 -2.66
C ARG A 324 24.12 1.64 -4.05
N LEU A 325 23.16 2.02 -4.88
CA LEU A 325 23.40 2.56 -6.21
C LEU A 325 23.29 4.09 -6.16
N GLU A 326 24.23 4.77 -6.74
CA GLU A 326 24.15 6.20 -6.96
C GLU A 326 23.46 6.46 -8.29
N LEU A 327 22.25 6.99 -8.25
CA LEU A 327 21.42 7.22 -9.42
C LEU A 327 21.88 8.47 -10.19
N VAL A 328 21.80 8.41 -11.52
CA VAL A 328 22.11 9.51 -12.43
C VAL A 328 20.88 9.80 -13.29
N SER A 329 20.20 10.91 -13.04
CA SER A 329 19.03 11.31 -13.81
C SER A 329 19.38 11.52 -15.28
N GLN A 330 18.48 11.03 -16.15
CA GLN A 330 18.53 11.27 -17.60
C GLN A 330 17.48 12.31 -18.03
N ARG A 331 16.75 12.89 -17.08
CA ARG A 331 15.76 13.94 -17.36
C ARG A 331 16.38 15.34 -17.29
N PRO A 332 15.75 16.31 -17.96
CA PRO A 332 16.13 17.72 -17.78
C PRO A 332 15.96 18.15 -16.30
N PRO A 333 16.69 19.21 -15.86
CA PRO A 333 16.48 19.80 -14.55
C PRO A 333 15.04 20.22 -14.32
N GLY A 334 14.53 19.92 -13.13
CA GLY A 334 13.20 20.28 -12.65
C GLY A 334 13.28 21.28 -11.47
N PRO A 335 12.17 21.55 -10.82
CA PRO A 335 12.15 22.39 -9.61
C PRO A 335 12.81 21.67 -8.44
N GLU A 336 13.38 22.46 -7.52
CA GLU A 336 13.90 21.95 -6.25
C GLU A 336 12.76 21.39 -5.38
N PRO A 337 13.03 20.34 -4.57
CA PRO A 337 12.09 19.87 -3.59
C PRO A 337 11.67 20.96 -2.60
N VAL A 338 10.37 21.08 -2.36
CA VAL A 338 9.79 22.09 -1.46
C VAL A 338 9.62 21.48 -0.06
N TYR A 339 10.16 22.15 0.95
CA TYR A 339 10.05 21.74 2.35
C TYR A 339 9.15 22.71 3.10
N THR A 340 8.12 22.20 3.78
CA THR A 340 7.16 23.05 4.48
C THR A 340 6.88 22.52 5.89
N GLU A 341 7.03 23.42 6.87
CA GLU A 341 6.68 23.17 8.27
C GLU A 341 5.30 23.77 8.56
N TYR A 342 4.45 23.00 9.24
CA TYR A 342 3.12 23.42 9.65
C TYR A 342 2.96 23.34 11.19
N THR A 343 2.04 24.13 11.72
CA THR A 343 1.76 24.17 13.16
C THR A 343 1.18 22.86 13.68
N ASP A 344 0.32 22.23 12.87
CA ASP A 344 -0.40 21.00 13.23
C ASP A 344 -0.81 20.20 11.98
N GLU A 345 -1.25 18.94 12.18
CA GLU A 345 -1.64 18.04 11.09
C GLU A 345 -2.80 18.57 10.22
N PRO A 346 -3.87 19.16 10.79
CA PRO A 346 -4.90 19.78 9.97
C PRO A 346 -4.38 20.91 9.07
N ALA A 347 -3.52 21.80 9.60
CA ALA A 347 -2.91 22.87 8.82
C ALA A 347 -2.01 22.33 7.70
N GLU A 348 -1.30 21.21 7.96
CA GLU A 348 -0.51 20.49 6.94
C GLU A 348 -1.41 19.98 5.81
N ALA A 349 -2.54 19.34 6.16
CA ALA A 349 -3.46 18.79 5.18
C ALA A 349 -4.16 19.88 4.36
N GLU A 350 -4.61 20.98 5.02
CA GLU A 350 -5.19 22.15 4.34
C GLU A 350 -4.17 22.82 3.40
N GLY A 351 -2.91 22.92 3.85
CA GLY A 351 -1.82 23.47 3.05
C GLY A 351 -1.51 22.62 1.82
N ALA A 352 -1.47 21.30 1.98
CA ALA A 352 -1.28 20.35 0.88
C ALA A 352 -2.46 20.44 -0.12
N ALA A 353 -3.72 20.41 0.37
CA ALA A 353 -4.91 20.47 -0.47
C ALA A 353 -4.98 21.80 -1.27
N ARG A 354 -4.66 22.93 -0.65
CA ARG A 354 -4.57 24.23 -1.33
C ARG A 354 -3.51 24.19 -2.43
N ARG A 355 -2.31 23.68 -2.13
CA ARG A 355 -1.23 23.59 -3.12
C ARG A 355 -1.57 22.66 -4.27
N ILE A 356 -2.23 21.56 -4.00
CA ILE A 356 -2.75 20.63 -5.03
C ILE A 356 -3.73 21.34 -5.93
N ARG A 357 -4.67 22.11 -5.36
CA ARG A 357 -5.64 22.90 -6.14
C ARG A 357 -4.96 23.91 -7.06
N GLU A 358 -3.97 24.64 -6.55
CA GLU A 358 -3.15 25.56 -7.36
C GLU A 358 -2.46 24.88 -8.54
N LEU A 359 -1.92 23.67 -8.32
CA LEU A 359 -1.28 22.88 -9.37
C LEU A 359 -2.28 22.40 -10.42
N MET A 360 -3.47 21.96 -9.99
CA MET A 360 -4.55 21.57 -10.89
C MET A 360 -5.06 22.77 -11.72
N ASP A 361 -5.22 23.91 -11.10
CA ASP A 361 -5.61 25.16 -11.78
C ASP A 361 -4.54 25.62 -12.78
N ALA A 362 -3.26 25.27 -12.53
CA ALA A 362 -2.15 25.48 -13.45
C ALA A 362 -2.03 24.39 -14.54
N GLY A 363 -2.99 23.45 -14.60
CA GLY A 363 -3.10 22.43 -15.65
C GLY A 363 -2.46 21.06 -15.34
N VAL A 364 -2.00 20.82 -14.10
CA VAL A 364 -1.50 19.49 -13.72
C VAL A 364 -2.70 18.55 -13.54
N PRO A 365 -2.75 17.38 -14.24
CA PRO A 365 -3.83 16.44 -14.07
C PRO A 365 -3.87 15.87 -12.64
N ALA A 366 -5.06 15.77 -12.04
CA ALA A 366 -5.23 15.21 -10.69
C ALA A 366 -4.68 13.77 -10.58
N ALA A 367 -4.78 12.97 -11.63
CA ALA A 367 -4.26 11.60 -11.67
C ALA A 367 -2.72 11.52 -11.58
N GLU A 368 -2.02 12.62 -11.91
CA GLU A 368 -0.56 12.73 -11.84
C GLU A 368 -0.06 13.37 -10.51
N ILE A 369 -0.95 13.47 -9.53
CA ILE A 369 -0.64 13.98 -8.19
C ILE A 369 -0.90 12.89 -7.16
N ALA A 370 0.04 12.69 -6.22
CA ALA A 370 -0.13 11.80 -5.08
C ALA A 370 0.20 12.48 -3.76
N VAL A 371 -0.54 12.10 -2.72
CA VAL A 371 -0.23 12.39 -1.31
C VAL A 371 0.12 11.08 -0.64
N LEU A 372 1.36 10.96 -0.18
CA LEU A 372 1.91 9.75 0.40
C LEU A 372 2.19 9.95 1.89
N PHE A 373 1.65 9.07 2.70
CA PHE A 373 1.77 9.09 4.16
C PHE A 373 2.29 7.77 4.71
N ARG A 374 2.73 7.78 5.98
CA ARG A 374 3.32 6.58 6.61
C ARG A 374 2.27 5.54 7.00
N THR A 375 1.12 5.96 7.53
CA THR A 375 0.07 5.07 8.02
C THR A 375 -1.29 5.44 7.43
N ASN A 376 -2.13 4.43 7.19
CA ASN A 376 -3.49 4.64 6.67
C ASN A 376 -4.37 5.51 7.59
N ALA A 377 -4.06 5.58 8.90
CA ALA A 377 -4.78 6.45 9.83
C ALA A 377 -4.62 7.95 9.53
N GLN A 378 -3.61 8.33 8.75
CA GLN A 378 -3.40 9.71 8.33
C GLN A 378 -4.34 10.13 7.19
N SER A 379 -4.90 9.16 6.43
CA SER A 379 -5.70 9.46 5.23
C SER A 379 -6.92 10.32 5.54
N GLU A 380 -7.61 10.09 6.67
CA GLU A 380 -8.85 10.80 7.04
C GLU A 380 -8.69 12.33 7.02
N THR A 381 -7.57 12.83 7.55
CA THR A 381 -7.30 14.28 7.60
C THR A 381 -7.09 14.87 6.21
N TYR A 382 -6.40 14.13 5.32
CA TYR A 382 -6.16 14.57 3.94
C TYR A 382 -7.39 14.39 3.05
N GLU A 383 -8.19 13.34 3.26
CA GLU A 383 -9.47 13.14 2.59
C GLU A 383 -10.41 14.31 2.85
N GLN A 384 -10.52 14.72 4.13
CA GLN A 384 -11.34 15.87 4.51
C GLN A 384 -10.83 17.16 3.88
N ALA A 385 -9.52 17.44 3.95
CA ALA A 385 -8.94 18.65 3.41
C ALA A 385 -9.08 18.76 1.88
N LEU A 386 -8.91 17.65 1.16
CA LEU A 386 -9.12 17.60 -0.30
C LEU A 386 -10.59 17.78 -0.66
N ALA A 387 -11.52 17.17 0.10
CA ALA A 387 -12.95 17.33 -0.09
C ALA A 387 -13.37 18.80 0.13
N ASP A 388 -12.89 19.45 1.20
CA ASP A 388 -13.17 20.86 1.50
C ASP A 388 -12.62 21.81 0.42
N ALA A 389 -11.48 21.44 -0.19
CA ALA A 389 -10.89 22.17 -1.32
C ALA A 389 -11.55 21.85 -2.68
N GLY A 390 -12.52 20.91 -2.74
CA GLY A 390 -13.18 20.49 -3.98
C GLY A 390 -12.24 19.72 -4.93
N VAL A 391 -11.21 19.06 -4.40
CA VAL A 391 -10.24 18.26 -5.15
C VAL A 391 -10.71 16.80 -5.20
N PRO A 392 -10.89 16.21 -6.40
CA PRO A 392 -11.22 14.79 -6.51
C PRO A 392 -10.02 13.93 -6.08
N TYR A 393 -10.27 12.90 -5.30
CA TYR A 393 -9.23 11.97 -4.84
C TYR A 393 -9.65 10.51 -4.89
N GLN A 394 -8.67 9.61 -4.85
CA GLN A 394 -8.85 8.17 -4.71
C GLN A 394 -7.93 7.64 -3.61
N LEU A 395 -8.44 6.77 -2.75
CA LEU A 395 -7.64 6.09 -1.73
C LEU A 395 -7.11 4.76 -2.27
N ARG A 396 -5.78 4.54 -2.19
CA ARG A 396 -5.15 3.26 -2.52
C ARG A 396 -4.68 2.53 -1.26
N GLY A 397 -4.92 1.19 -1.23
CA GLY A 397 -4.58 0.37 -0.07
C GLY A 397 -5.75 0.14 0.88
N ALA A 398 -6.91 0.72 0.59
CA ALA A 398 -8.22 0.35 1.14
C ALA A 398 -8.85 -0.82 0.36
N GLU A 399 -10.17 -1.00 0.36
CA GLU A 399 -10.81 -2.07 -0.41
C GLU A 399 -10.40 -2.05 -1.89
N ARG A 400 -10.08 -3.24 -2.43
CA ARG A 400 -9.72 -3.41 -3.83
C ARG A 400 -10.88 -2.97 -4.72
N PHE A 401 -10.59 -2.33 -5.85
CA PHE A 401 -11.61 -1.77 -6.74
C PHE A 401 -12.73 -2.77 -7.07
N PHE A 402 -12.37 -4.00 -7.49
CA PHE A 402 -13.35 -5.02 -7.85
C PHE A 402 -14.04 -5.70 -6.65
N ASP A 403 -13.54 -5.50 -5.42
CA ASP A 403 -14.15 -5.97 -4.19
C ASP A 403 -15.17 -4.97 -3.63
N ARG A 404 -15.18 -3.73 -4.11
CA ARG A 404 -16.13 -2.70 -3.69
C ARG A 404 -17.56 -3.14 -3.96
N PRO A 405 -18.49 -2.95 -3.01
CA PRO A 405 -19.88 -3.41 -3.15
C PRO A 405 -20.58 -2.91 -4.42
N GLU A 406 -20.38 -1.63 -4.77
CA GLU A 406 -20.96 -1.03 -5.97
C GLU A 406 -20.37 -1.60 -7.27
N VAL A 407 -19.07 -1.89 -7.30
CA VAL A 407 -18.40 -2.48 -8.48
C VAL A 407 -18.82 -3.93 -8.68
N ARG A 408 -18.93 -4.70 -7.58
CA ARG A 408 -19.45 -6.07 -7.63
C ARG A 408 -20.89 -6.12 -8.14
N LYS A 409 -21.73 -5.20 -7.65
CA LYS A 409 -23.12 -5.08 -8.08
C LYS A 409 -23.22 -4.69 -9.55
N ALA A 410 -22.43 -3.72 -9.99
CA ALA A 410 -22.30 -3.33 -11.40
C ALA A 410 -21.86 -4.50 -12.27
N GLY A 411 -20.85 -5.27 -11.84
CA GLY A 411 -20.37 -6.45 -12.55
C GLY A 411 -21.45 -7.54 -12.70
N VAL A 412 -22.28 -7.74 -11.67
CA VAL A 412 -23.44 -8.66 -11.77
C VAL A 412 -24.47 -8.14 -12.78
N ALA A 413 -24.79 -6.84 -12.76
CA ALA A 413 -25.73 -6.22 -13.69
C ALA A 413 -25.24 -6.32 -15.15
N LEU A 414 -23.95 -6.03 -15.39
CA LEU A 414 -23.33 -6.15 -16.72
C LEU A 414 -23.32 -7.60 -17.21
N ARG A 415 -23.00 -8.58 -16.37
CA ARG A 415 -23.09 -10.01 -16.70
C ARG A 415 -24.54 -10.44 -17.01
N GLY A 416 -25.49 -9.93 -16.26
CA GLY A 416 -26.93 -10.12 -16.54
C GLY A 416 -27.29 -9.60 -17.92
N ALA A 417 -26.98 -8.34 -18.20
CA ALA A 417 -27.26 -7.71 -19.52
C ALA A 417 -26.58 -8.44 -20.68
N ALA A 418 -25.32 -8.87 -20.52
CA ALA A 418 -24.59 -9.63 -21.53
C ALA A 418 -25.21 -11.00 -21.85
N ARG A 419 -25.87 -11.66 -20.86
CA ARG A 419 -26.52 -12.95 -21.05
C ARG A 419 -27.91 -12.84 -21.69
N PHE A 420 -28.66 -11.79 -21.36
CA PHE A 420 -30.03 -11.61 -21.81
C PHE A 420 -30.15 -10.78 -23.09
N GLY A 421 -29.11 -10.04 -23.50
CA GLY A 421 -29.08 -9.22 -24.73
C GLY A 421 -29.13 -9.99 -26.05
N GLY A 422 -29.25 -11.33 -26.00
CA GLY A 422 -29.34 -12.16 -27.20
C GLY A 422 -30.77 -12.52 -27.64
N ASN A 423 -31.85 -12.23 -26.88
CA ASN A 423 -33.17 -12.73 -27.22
C ASN A 423 -34.36 -11.80 -26.93
N ASP A 424 -34.17 -10.62 -26.34
CA ASP A 424 -35.29 -9.66 -26.21
C ASP A 424 -34.74 -8.23 -26.16
N SER A 425 -35.04 -7.49 -27.19
CA SER A 425 -34.53 -6.23 -27.63
C SER A 425 -34.87 -5.06 -26.68
N LEU A 426 -34.07 -4.85 -25.66
CA LEU A 426 -34.00 -3.54 -24.98
C LEU A 426 -32.66 -2.84 -25.24
N LEU A 427 -31.70 -3.48 -25.87
CA LEU A 427 -30.45 -2.90 -26.36
C LEU A 427 -30.35 -3.17 -27.86
N ASP A 428 -30.65 -2.17 -28.64
CA ASP A 428 -30.52 -2.18 -30.09
C ASP A 428 -29.05 -2.47 -30.47
N ASP A 429 -28.76 -3.45 -31.30
CA ASP A 429 -27.40 -3.78 -31.79
C ASP A 429 -26.69 -2.60 -32.49
N ALA A 430 -27.42 -1.49 -32.70
CA ALA A 430 -26.91 -0.23 -33.25
C ALA A 430 -26.28 0.68 -32.15
N VAL A 431 -26.39 0.35 -30.85
CA VAL A 431 -25.88 1.18 -29.76
C VAL A 431 -24.46 0.76 -29.43
N ASP A 432 -23.54 1.72 -29.39
CA ASP A 432 -22.12 1.48 -29.07
C ASP A 432 -21.95 0.91 -27.66
N LEU A 433 -20.90 0.09 -27.46
CA LEU A 433 -20.60 -0.57 -26.18
C LEU A 433 -20.58 0.40 -24.98
N PRO A 434 -19.94 1.57 -25.02
CA PRO A 434 -19.99 2.53 -23.93
C PRO A 434 -21.40 3.01 -23.57
N SER A 435 -22.29 3.16 -24.56
CA SER A 435 -23.69 3.57 -24.32
C SER A 435 -24.51 2.45 -23.68
N GLN A 436 -24.29 1.19 -24.07
CA GLN A 436 -24.89 0.03 -23.40
C GLN A 436 -24.47 -0.04 -21.93
N VAL A 437 -23.18 0.15 -21.64
CA VAL A 437 -22.67 0.16 -20.26
C VAL A 437 -23.27 1.31 -19.45
N ARG A 438 -23.39 2.52 -20.01
CA ARG A 438 -24.04 3.66 -19.34
C ARG A 438 -25.51 3.37 -19.02
N ALA A 439 -26.24 2.74 -19.92
CA ALA A 439 -27.64 2.36 -19.71
C ALA A 439 -27.77 1.38 -18.52
N VAL A 440 -26.95 0.32 -18.50
CA VAL A 440 -26.93 -0.66 -17.38
C VAL A 440 -26.56 0.00 -16.07
N LEU A 441 -25.49 0.80 -16.04
CA LEU A 441 -24.98 1.43 -14.80
C LEU A 441 -25.88 2.59 -14.30
N SER A 442 -26.74 3.16 -15.14
CA SER A 442 -27.76 4.11 -14.70
C SER A 442 -28.73 3.47 -13.74
N GLY A 443 -29.08 2.21 -13.90
CA GLY A 443 -29.85 1.42 -12.94
C GLY A 443 -29.15 1.18 -11.60
N GLU A 444 -27.82 1.30 -11.60
CA GLU A 444 -26.97 1.15 -10.41
C GLU A 444 -26.59 2.50 -9.76
N GLY A 445 -27.15 3.62 -10.27
CA GLY A 445 -26.95 4.96 -9.70
C GLY A 445 -25.85 5.79 -10.36
N TRP A 446 -25.34 5.36 -11.52
CA TRP A 446 -24.47 6.21 -12.32
C TRP A 446 -25.30 7.29 -13.07
N THR A 447 -24.77 8.49 -13.13
CA THR A 447 -25.38 9.63 -13.86
C THR A 447 -24.32 10.32 -14.72
N PRO A 448 -24.71 10.97 -15.84
CA PRO A 448 -23.76 11.69 -16.72
C PRO A 448 -23.02 12.86 -16.00
N ARG A 449 -23.62 13.42 -14.97
CA ARG A 449 -23.02 14.47 -14.14
C ARG A 449 -22.71 13.92 -12.77
N PRO A 450 -21.51 14.23 -12.22
CA PRO A 450 -21.17 13.82 -10.87
C PRO A 450 -22.12 14.43 -9.84
N PRO A 451 -22.45 13.71 -8.75
CA PRO A 451 -23.25 14.26 -7.66
C PRO A 451 -22.51 15.43 -6.99
N ALA A 452 -23.28 16.42 -6.53
CA ALA A 452 -22.76 17.67 -5.96
C ALA A 452 -22.14 17.53 -4.56
N GLY A 453 -22.09 16.33 -3.96
CA GLY A 453 -21.52 16.06 -2.64
C GLY A 453 -20.14 15.42 -2.70
N SER A 454 -19.42 15.49 -1.58
CA SER A 454 -18.23 14.68 -1.27
C SER A 454 -18.65 13.47 -0.39
N GLY A 455 -17.81 12.44 -0.30
CA GLY A 455 -18.05 11.25 0.54
C GLY A 455 -18.56 10.03 -0.24
N ALA A 456 -19.16 9.08 0.47
CA ALA A 456 -19.51 7.75 -0.04
C ALA A 456 -20.37 7.74 -1.33
N VAL A 457 -21.25 8.73 -1.51
CA VAL A 457 -22.07 8.86 -2.73
C VAL A 457 -21.20 9.21 -3.93
N ARG A 458 -20.23 10.12 -3.73
CA ARG A 458 -19.28 10.54 -4.77
C ARG A 458 -18.32 9.42 -5.10
N GLU A 459 -17.77 8.72 -4.10
CA GLU A 459 -16.88 7.57 -4.31
C GLU A 459 -17.57 6.45 -5.08
N ARG A 460 -18.83 6.15 -4.72
CA ARG A 460 -19.65 5.18 -5.46
C ARG A 460 -19.83 5.59 -6.91
N TRP A 461 -20.18 6.85 -7.16
CA TRP A 461 -20.32 7.38 -8.52
C TRP A 461 -18.99 7.29 -9.29
N GLU A 462 -17.87 7.65 -8.67
CA GLU A 462 -16.53 7.57 -9.28
C GLU A 462 -16.12 6.14 -9.61
N SER A 463 -16.46 5.17 -8.76
CA SER A 463 -16.25 3.74 -9.04
C SER A 463 -17.03 3.29 -10.28
N LEU A 464 -18.29 3.71 -10.42
CA LEU A 464 -19.12 3.40 -11.58
C LEU A 464 -18.65 4.16 -12.84
N ALA A 465 -18.25 5.42 -12.71
CA ALA A 465 -17.69 6.20 -13.80
C ALA A 465 -16.38 5.58 -14.34
N ALA A 466 -15.56 5.01 -13.46
CA ALA A 466 -14.36 4.28 -13.86
C ALA A 466 -14.67 3.05 -14.73
N LEU A 467 -15.78 2.34 -14.48
CA LEU A 467 -16.23 1.25 -15.35
C LEU A 467 -16.70 1.75 -16.73
N VAL A 468 -17.37 2.92 -16.77
CA VAL A 468 -17.76 3.55 -18.06
C VAL A 468 -16.53 3.96 -18.87
N ASN A 469 -15.55 4.57 -18.25
CA ASN A 469 -14.29 4.96 -18.89
C ASN A 469 -13.54 3.71 -19.43
N LEU A 470 -13.49 2.64 -18.63
CA LEU A 470 -12.90 1.38 -19.07
C LEU A 470 -13.60 0.80 -20.31
N ALA A 471 -14.93 0.89 -20.36
CA ALA A 471 -15.68 0.45 -21.54
C ALA A 471 -15.37 1.32 -22.79
N GLN A 472 -15.15 2.63 -22.63
CA GLN A 472 -14.72 3.52 -23.70
C GLN A 472 -13.33 3.16 -24.23
N ASP A 473 -12.37 2.97 -23.33
CA ASP A 473 -10.99 2.59 -23.68
C ASP A 473 -10.95 1.21 -24.36
N PHE A 474 -11.77 0.28 -23.86
CA PHE A 474 -11.87 -1.07 -24.43
C PHE A 474 -12.47 -1.05 -25.84
N ALA A 475 -13.55 -0.28 -26.06
CA ALA A 475 -14.16 -0.12 -27.36
C ALA A 475 -13.22 0.58 -28.36
N ALA A 476 -12.42 1.55 -27.91
CA ALA A 476 -11.41 2.20 -28.73
C ALA A 476 -10.27 1.25 -29.11
N ALA A 477 -9.84 0.39 -28.19
CA ALA A 477 -8.79 -0.60 -28.44
C ALA A 477 -9.25 -1.81 -29.27
N LYS A 478 -10.54 -2.14 -29.22
CA LYS A 478 -11.15 -3.28 -29.92
C LYS A 478 -12.45 -2.83 -30.60
N PRO A 479 -12.38 -2.22 -31.81
CA PRO A 479 -13.58 -1.84 -32.57
C PRO A 479 -14.51 -3.05 -32.83
N GLY A 480 -15.81 -2.88 -32.56
CA GLY A 480 -16.80 -3.95 -32.65
C GLY A 480 -16.85 -4.88 -31.42
N ALA A 481 -16.19 -4.55 -30.31
CA ALA A 481 -16.29 -5.29 -29.07
C ALA A 481 -17.72 -5.28 -28.51
N THR A 482 -18.18 -6.43 -28.05
CA THR A 482 -19.51 -6.63 -27.47
C THR A 482 -19.48 -6.44 -25.93
N LEU A 483 -20.66 -6.36 -25.31
CA LEU A 483 -20.78 -6.34 -23.85
C LEU A 483 -20.24 -7.63 -23.21
N ALA A 484 -20.37 -8.77 -23.88
CA ALA A 484 -19.81 -10.05 -23.43
C ALA A 484 -18.27 -10.03 -23.45
N ASP A 485 -17.65 -9.44 -24.46
CA ASP A 485 -16.19 -9.25 -24.50
C ASP A 485 -15.71 -8.35 -23.35
N LEU A 486 -16.43 -7.27 -23.05
CA LEU A 486 -16.11 -6.39 -21.93
C LEU A 486 -16.25 -7.12 -20.59
N VAL A 487 -17.29 -7.92 -20.39
CA VAL A 487 -17.48 -8.71 -19.17
C VAL A 487 -16.33 -9.70 -18.99
N ALA A 488 -15.88 -10.37 -20.03
CA ALA A 488 -14.72 -11.26 -19.98
C ALA A 488 -13.43 -10.50 -19.61
N GLU A 489 -13.23 -9.30 -20.14
CA GLU A 489 -12.11 -8.41 -19.80
C GLU A 489 -12.19 -7.94 -18.34
N LEU A 490 -13.39 -7.59 -17.84
CA LEU A 490 -13.60 -7.22 -16.43
C LEU A 490 -13.29 -8.39 -15.49
N ASP A 491 -13.69 -9.61 -15.85
CA ASP A 491 -13.41 -10.81 -15.06
C ASP A 491 -11.90 -11.13 -15.09
N GLU A 492 -11.22 -10.98 -16.23
CA GLU A 492 -9.76 -11.11 -16.31
C GLU A 492 -9.05 -10.05 -15.44
N ARG A 493 -9.48 -8.79 -15.51
CA ARG A 493 -8.93 -7.69 -14.70
C ARG A 493 -9.23 -7.86 -13.21
N ALA A 494 -10.41 -8.35 -12.84
CA ALA A 494 -10.75 -8.66 -11.46
C ALA A 494 -9.82 -9.76 -10.92
N ASN A 495 -9.59 -10.82 -11.70
CA ASN A 495 -8.66 -11.89 -11.37
C ASN A 495 -7.19 -11.41 -11.32
N ALA A 496 -6.81 -10.52 -12.23
CA ALA A 496 -5.50 -9.89 -12.28
C ALA A 496 -5.37 -8.66 -11.36
N GLN A 497 -6.45 -8.23 -10.71
CA GLN A 497 -6.54 -7.05 -9.84
C GLN A 497 -6.21 -5.71 -10.54
N HIS A 498 -6.47 -5.59 -11.83
CA HIS A 498 -6.29 -4.36 -12.60
C HIS A 498 -7.50 -3.42 -12.42
N ALA A 499 -7.41 -2.47 -11.49
CA ALA A 499 -8.43 -1.43 -11.34
C ALA A 499 -8.38 -0.43 -12.52
N PRO A 500 -9.54 0.05 -13.01
CA PRO A 500 -9.58 1.17 -13.96
C PRO A 500 -9.01 2.45 -13.31
N THR A 501 -8.46 3.32 -14.14
CA THR A 501 -7.89 4.59 -13.68
C THR A 501 -9.02 5.55 -13.31
N VAL A 502 -9.16 5.88 -12.04
CA VAL A 502 -10.01 6.99 -11.58
C VAL A 502 -9.22 8.28 -11.72
N GLN A 503 -9.81 9.32 -12.31
CA GLN A 503 -9.16 10.62 -12.49
C GLN A 503 -9.25 11.44 -11.20
N GLY A 504 -8.37 11.17 -10.23
CA GLY A 504 -8.30 11.89 -8.97
C GLY A 504 -6.90 11.83 -8.36
N VAL A 505 -6.64 12.73 -7.40
CA VAL A 505 -5.40 12.72 -6.61
C VAL A 505 -5.29 11.41 -5.85
N THR A 506 -4.14 10.75 -5.93
CA THR A 506 -3.95 9.48 -5.23
C THR A 506 -3.53 9.72 -3.78
N LEU A 507 -4.33 9.23 -2.84
CA LEU A 507 -3.96 9.08 -1.43
C LEU A 507 -3.47 7.65 -1.19
N ALA A 508 -2.25 7.48 -0.68
CA ALA A 508 -1.70 6.15 -0.44
C ALA A 508 -0.70 6.13 0.72
N SER A 509 -0.57 4.98 1.39
CA SER A 509 0.59 4.77 2.25
C SER A 509 1.85 4.60 1.39
N LEU A 510 3.01 4.95 1.95
CA LEU A 510 4.32 4.78 1.29
C LEU A 510 4.55 3.34 0.81
N HIS A 511 4.08 2.34 1.57
CA HIS A 511 4.15 0.93 1.16
C HIS A 511 3.30 0.64 -0.08
N SER A 512 2.07 1.17 -0.12
CA SER A 512 1.15 0.98 -1.26
C SER A 512 1.58 1.76 -2.51
N ALA A 513 2.47 2.74 -2.37
CA ALA A 513 3.04 3.53 -3.46
C ALA A 513 4.17 2.81 -4.21
N LYS A 514 4.71 1.69 -3.68
CA LYS A 514 5.76 0.91 -4.35
C LYS A 514 5.29 0.41 -5.72
N GLY A 515 6.12 0.61 -6.74
CA GLY A 515 5.79 0.26 -8.13
C GLY A 515 4.93 1.29 -8.87
N LEU A 516 4.53 2.40 -8.22
CA LEU A 516 3.78 3.50 -8.82
C LEU A 516 4.68 4.73 -9.03
N GLU A 517 4.18 5.75 -9.74
CA GLU A 517 4.90 7.00 -10.00
C GLU A 517 3.94 8.10 -10.44
N TRP A 518 4.24 9.35 -10.10
CA TRP A 518 3.44 10.53 -10.41
C TRP A 518 4.33 11.73 -10.74
N ASP A 519 3.81 12.69 -11.48
CA ASP A 519 4.56 13.90 -11.79
C ASP A 519 4.78 14.76 -10.54
N VAL A 520 3.80 14.78 -9.64
CA VAL A 520 3.86 15.54 -8.38
C VAL A 520 3.58 14.62 -7.19
N VAL A 521 4.48 14.61 -6.23
CA VAL A 521 4.34 13.84 -4.98
C VAL A 521 4.42 14.76 -3.78
N PHE A 522 3.45 14.63 -2.88
CA PHE A 522 3.43 15.20 -1.55
C PHE A 522 3.78 14.09 -0.55
N LEU A 523 4.95 14.20 0.09
CA LEU A 523 5.34 13.36 1.23
C LEU A 523 4.97 14.10 2.50
N VAL A 524 3.96 13.61 3.20
CA VAL A 524 3.37 14.32 4.34
C VAL A 524 3.64 13.60 5.66
N GLY A 525 3.67 14.36 6.76
CA GLY A 525 3.94 13.82 8.09
C GLY A 525 5.39 13.35 8.25
N VAL A 526 6.35 13.94 7.56
CA VAL A 526 7.78 13.54 7.62
C VAL A 526 8.44 14.10 8.88
N ALA A 527 7.96 13.65 10.03
CA ALA A 527 8.39 14.07 11.37
C ALA A 527 8.89 12.88 12.19
N GLU A 528 9.77 13.16 13.18
CA GLU A 528 10.19 12.17 14.18
C GLU A 528 8.99 11.53 14.88
N GLY A 529 9.02 10.20 14.99
CA GLY A 529 7.94 9.39 15.54
C GLY A 529 6.88 8.96 14.51
N MET A 530 6.90 9.58 13.31
CA MET A 530 6.13 9.14 12.14
C MET A 530 7.07 8.57 11.07
N MET A 531 8.21 9.20 10.84
CA MET A 531 9.23 8.79 9.89
C MET A 531 10.64 9.12 10.44
N PRO A 532 11.39 8.20 11.07
CA PRO A 532 10.98 6.81 11.37
C PRO A 532 9.83 6.73 12.36
N ILE A 533 9.03 5.67 12.21
CA ILE A 533 7.90 5.43 13.11
C ILE A 533 8.38 5.07 14.52
N THR A 534 7.60 5.41 15.57
CA THR A 534 8.03 5.32 16.99
C THR A 534 8.47 3.92 17.42
N TYR A 535 7.94 2.87 16.82
CA TYR A 535 8.28 1.49 17.15
C TYR A 535 9.44 0.89 16.33
N ALA A 536 10.00 1.62 15.37
CA ALA A 536 11.28 1.26 14.77
C ALA A 536 12.40 1.56 15.76
N LYS A 537 12.85 0.54 16.50
CA LYS A 537 13.82 0.68 17.61
C LYS A 537 15.21 0.17 17.25
N THR A 538 15.28 -0.87 16.42
CA THR A 538 16.57 -1.43 15.98
C THR A 538 17.13 -0.66 14.80
N ASP A 539 18.44 -0.73 14.61
CA ASP A 539 19.09 -0.08 13.48
C ASP A 539 18.54 -0.60 12.14
N GLU A 540 18.22 -1.89 12.05
CA GLU A 540 17.63 -2.50 10.85
C GLU A 540 16.24 -1.93 10.55
N GLN A 541 15.40 -1.78 11.58
CA GLN A 541 14.06 -1.20 11.45
C GLN A 541 14.14 0.29 11.04
N ILE A 542 15.08 1.05 11.63
CA ILE A 542 15.31 2.47 11.27
C ILE A 542 15.78 2.58 9.81
N GLU A 543 16.67 1.69 9.38
CA GLU A 543 17.12 1.68 7.98
C GLU A 543 16.01 1.21 7.01
N GLU A 544 15.08 0.37 7.43
CA GLU A 544 13.88 0.05 6.64
C GLU A 544 12.97 1.28 6.47
N GLU A 545 12.76 2.06 7.52
CA GLU A 545 12.04 3.33 7.46
C GLU A 545 12.75 4.34 6.52
N ARG A 546 14.10 4.36 6.49
CA ARG A 546 14.87 5.16 5.54
C ARG A 546 14.62 4.71 4.10
N ARG A 547 14.64 3.40 3.85
CA ARG A 547 14.30 2.84 2.53
C ARG A 547 12.86 3.14 2.13
N LEU A 548 11.95 3.15 3.10
CA LEU A 548 10.55 3.51 2.85
C LEU A 548 10.42 4.99 2.42
N LEU A 549 11.14 5.90 3.06
CA LEU A 549 11.19 7.31 2.64
C LEU A 549 11.86 7.45 1.25
N TYR A 550 12.94 6.73 0.98
CA TYR A 550 13.57 6.67 -0.33
C TYR A 550 12.60 6.18 -1.42
N VAL A 551 11.82 5.14 -1.13
CA VAL A 551 10.74 4.69 -2.04
C VAL A 551 9.76 5.83 -2.29
N GLY A 552 9.32 6.56 -1.28
CA GLY A 552 8.42 7.70 -1.42
C GLY A 552 8.99 8.81 -2.32
N VAL A 553 10.24 9.23 -2.06
CA VAL A 553 10.93 10.26 -2.86
C VAL A 553 11.02 9.84 -4.34
N THR A 554 11.40 8.59 -4.60
CA THR A 554 11.56 8.07 -5.97
C THR A 554 10.24 7.79 -6.69
N ARG A 555 9.08 8.12 -6.09
CA ARG A 555 7.78 8.11 -6.79
C ARG A 555 7.54 9.39 -7.59
N ALA A 556 8.22 10.48 -7.24
CA ALA A 556 8.11 11.75 -7.95
C ALA A 556 8.89 11.73 -9.28
N ARG A 557 8.21 12.10 -10.36
CA ARG A 557 8.87 12.32 -11.65
C ARG A 557 9.47 13.72 -11.75
N GLU A 558 8.72 14.74 -11.33
CA GLU A 558 9.07 16.14 -11.56
C GLU A 558 9.14 16.98 -10.30
N ARG A 559 8.12 16.90 -9.46
CA ARG A 559 7.94 17.79 -8.31
C ARG A 559 7.76 17.01 -7.03
N LEU A 560 8.47 17.44 -6.01
CA LEU A 560 8.40 16.82 -4.69
C LEU A 560 8.13 17.88 -3.62
N HIS A 561 7.09 17.67 -2.85
CA HIS A 561 6.75 18.45 -1.67
C HIS A 561 6.93 17.57 -0.44
N VAL A 562 7.71 18.03 0.53
CA VAL A 562 7.97 17.31 1.79
C VAL A 562 7.47 18.19 2.93
N SER A 563 6.58 17.68 3.75
CA SER A 563 6.00 18.45 4.84
C SER A 563 5.95 17.71 6.17
N TRP A 564 5.87 18.47 7.24
CA TRP A 564 5.69 17.96 8.60
C TRP A 564 4.93 18.95 9.46
N ALA A 565 4.24 18.43 10.46
CA ALA A 565 3.52 19.20 11.47
C ALA A 565 4.22 19.16 12.82
N LEU A 566 4.29 20.30 13.51
CA LEU A 566 4.91 20.42 14.85
C LEU A 566 4.03 19.86 15.98
N SER A 567 2.72 19.76 15.75
CA SER A 567 1.77 19.16 16.68
C SER A 567 0.73 18.30 15.97
N ARG A 568 0.01 17.47 16.71
CA ARG A 568 -1.06 16.63 16.15
C ARG A 568 -2.38 17.39 16.00
N SER A 569 -2.65 18.33 16.91
CA SER A 569 -3.93 19.00 17.00
C SER A 569 -3.77 20.50 16.99
N PRO A 570 -4.75 21.27 16.50
CA PRO A 570 -4.74 22.72 16.53
C PRO A 570 -4.54 23.24 17.95
N GLY A 571 -3.61 24.22 18.14
CA GLY A 571 -3.26 24.76 19.42
C GLY A 571 -2.48 23.82 20.34
N GLY A 572 -2.07 22.64 19.87
CA GLY A 572 -1.21 21.71 20.57
C GLY A 572 0.19 22.32 20.83
N ARG A 573 0.87 21.86 21.87
CA ARG A 573 2.26 22.29 22.09
C ARG A 573 3.15 21.74 20.99
N PRO A 574 3.98 22.57 20.33
CA PRO A 574 5.00 22.11 19.41
C PRO A 574 5.94 21.13 20.13
N GLY A 575 5.92 19.88 19.76
CA GLY A 575 6.72 18.83 20.38
C GLY A 575 7.39 17.91 19.38
N ARG A 576 6.96 17.97 18.13
CA ARG A 576 7.54 17.19 17.03
C ARG A 576 8.67 17.95 16.35
N ARG A 577 9.56 17.21 15.74
CA ARG A 577 10.69 17.72 14.95
C ARG A 577 10.61 17.10 13.57
N PRO A 578 11.17 17.75 12.54
CA PRO A 578 11.32 17.12 11.24
C PRO A 578 12.10 15.81 11.38
N SER A 579 11.85 14.88 10.50
CA SER A 579 12.54 13.60 10.45
C SER A 579 14.06 13.78 10.41
N ARG A 580 14.78 13.00 11.23
CA ARG A 580 16.27 12.92 11.19
C ARG A 580 16.80 12.51 9.83
N PHE A 581 16.00 11.87 9.00
CA PHE A 581 16.41 11.49 7.64
C PHE A 581 16.59 12.69 6.71
N LEU A 582 16.04 13.86 7.08
CA LEU A 582 16.19 15.10 6.34
C LEU A 582 17.37 15.95 6.81
N ASP A 583 18.12 15.52 7.85
CA ASP A 583 19.26 16.26 8.34
C ASP A 583 20.35 16.35 7.28
N GLY A 584 20.84 17.57 7.04
CA GLY A 584 21.82 17.84 5.97
C GLY A 584 21.27 17.83 4.54
N LEU A 585 19.98 17.46 4.33
CA LEU A 585 19.37 17.40 2.99
C LEU A 585 18.39 18.55 2.72
N ARG A 586 17.85 19.16 3.77
CA ARG A 586 16.98 20.34 3.65
C ARG A 586 17.78 21.64 3.72
N PRO A 587 17.37 22.73 3.05
CA PRO A 587 18.01 24.03 3.17
C PRO A 587 18.08 24.48 4.63
N GLY A 588 19.23 24.94 5.10
CA GLY A 588 19.42 25.47 6.46
C GLY A 588 19.64 24.43 7.54
N SER A 589 19.65 23.13 7.25
CA SER A 589 20.05 22.10 8.20
C SER A 589 21.57 21.85 8.11
N THR A 590 22.30 22.16 9.20
CA THR A 590 23.70 21.72 9.32
C THR A 590 23.71 20.25 9.74
N ALA A 591 24.43 19.41 9.01
CA ALA A 591 24.68 18.03 9.44
C ALA A 591 25.36 18.04 10.81
N THR A 592 24.69 17.51 11.82
CA THR A 592 25.27 17.32 13.14
C THR A 592 26.24 16.15 13.03
N ALA A 593 27.50 16.46 12.63
CA ALA A 593 28.56 15.47 12.67
C ALA A 593 28.65 14.92 14.10
N GLY A 594 28.47 13.61 14.23
CA GLY A 594 28.52 12.89 15.50
C GLY A 594 29.80 13.21 16.27
N ARG A 595 29.72 14.03 17.30
CA ARG A 595 30.79 14.17 18.29
C ARG A 595 30.68 12.99 19.24
N THR A 596 31.47 11.98 18.98
CA THR A 596 31.93 11.05 19.97
C THR A 596 32.77 11.84 20.99
N THR A 597 32.24 12.06 22.19
CA THR A 597 33.02 12.56 23.30
C THR A 597 33.81 11.41 23.90
N ALA A 598 35.10 11.34 23.52
CA ALA A 598 36.11 10.70 24.32
C ALA A 598 36.47 11.65 25.46
N GLY A 599 36.55 11.13 26.66
CA GLY A 599 36.79 11.88 27.87
C GLY A 599 38.15 12.54 27.96
N GLY A 600 38.22 13.60 28.76
CA GLY A 600 39.45 14.27 29.18
C GLY A 600 39.13 15.22 30.33
N ALA A 601 39.64 14.87 31.46
CA ALA A 601 39.55 15.62 32.70
C ALA A 601 40.40 16.91 32.67
N GLY A 602 39.98 17.91 33.45
CA GLY A 602 40.92 18.87 34.02
C GLY A 602 40.55 20.34 33.92
N GLY A 603 40.37 21.02 35.07
CA GLY A 603 40.74 22.43 35.19
C GLY A 603 39.65 23.42 35.64
N ILE A 604 39.59 23.66 36.86
CA ILE A 604 39.21 24.78 37.73
C ILE A 604 39.42 26.18 37.10
N GLU A 605 38.47 27.11 37.28
CA GLU A 605 38.54 28.36 38.07
C GLU A 605 37.36 29.34 37.81
N ARG A 606 36.73 29.69 38.92
CA ARG A 606 36.30 30.97 39.54
C ARG A 606 35.77 32.12 38.72
N GLY A 607 34.62 32.63 39.21
CA GLY A 607 34.38 34.07 39.27
C GLY A 607 32.94 34.54 39.13
N ILE A 608 32.14 34.51 40.15
CA ILE A 608 31.34 35.54 40.90
C ILE A 608 30.30 36.41 40.10
N PRO A 609 29.30 37.04 40.74
CA PRO A 609 27.87 36.67 40.66
C PRO A 609 27.00 37.84 40.12
N GLY A 610 25.82 37.54 39.68
CA GLY A 610 24.84 38.60 39.33
C GLY A 610 23.42 38.11 39.08
N THR A 611 22.61 38.44 40.06
CA THR A 611 21.17 38.69 40.08
C THR A 611 20.19 37.55 39.83
N ARG A 612 19.51 37.26 40.90
CA ARG A 612 18.32 36.42 41.05
C ARG A 612 17.16 36.91 40.19
N GLY A 613 16.71 36.07 39.26
CA GLY A 613 15.38 36.12 38.72
C GLY A 613 14.69 34.81 39.10
N SER A 614 13.66 34.86 39.92
CA SER A 614 12.86 33.74 40.41
C SER A 614 12.11 33.05 39.29
N ALA A 615 12.52 31.83 38.96
CA ALA A 615 11.74 30.93 38.11
C ALA A 615 10.55 30.34 38.92
N PRO A 616 9.36 30.26 38.38
CA PRO A 616 8.22 29.64 39.06
C PRO A 616 8.47 28.13 39.21
N ARG A 617 8.33 27.69 40.45
CA ARG A 617 8.41 26.31 40.91
C ARG A 617 7.44 25.42 40.07
N ARG A 618 7.95 24.53 39.24
CA ARG A 618 7.18 23.49 38.59
C ARG A 618 6.55 22.61 39.68
N VAL A 619 5.25 22.74 39.86
CA VAL A 619 4.44 21.76 40.59
C VAL A 619 4.46 20.48 39.74
N ALA A 620 5.02 19.42 40.27
CA ALA A 620 4.96 18.09 39.69
C ALA A 620 3.47 17.69 39.58
N ARG A 621 2.92 17.69 38.37
CA ARG A 621 1.57 17.17 38.13
C ARG A 621 1.59 15.66 38.32
N THR A 622 0.80 15.18 39.27
CA THR A 622 0.50 13.76 39.43
C THR A 622 -0.02 13.21 38.10
N PRO A 623 0.46 12.05 37.63
CA PRO A 623 -0.05 11.46 36.40
C PRO A 623 -1.55 11.17 36.52
N ALA A 624 -2.32 11.49 35.49
CA ALA A 624 -3.75 11.22 35.45
C ALA A 624 -3.99 9.70 35.57
N ARG A 625 -4.96 9.29 36.39
CA ARG A 625 -5.28 7.89 36.63
C ARG A 625 -6.75 7.60 36.25
N CYS A 626 -7.01 6.39 35.76
CA CYS A 626 -8.34 5.91 35.51
C CYS A 626 -9.19 5.92 36.79
N ARG A 627 -10.37 6.54 36.73
CA ARG A 627 -11.30 6.66 37.88
C ARG A 627 -11.88 5.31 38.33
N VAL A 628 -11.84 4.29 37.42
CA VAL A 628 -12.40 2.97 37.72
C VAL A 628 -11.35 2.00 38.23
N CYS A 629 -10.23 1.82 37.53
CA CYS A 629 -9.20 0.82 37.88
C CYS A 629 -7.88 1.39 38.42
N GLY A 630 -7.72 2.72 38.49
CA GLY A 630 -6.50 3.37 38.98
C GLY A 630 -5.28 3.32 38.05
N ARG A 631 -5.37 2.70 36.88
CA ARG A 631 -4.29 2.64 35.87
C ARG A 631 -3.90 4.05 35.44
N THR A 632 -2.61 4.30 35.24
CA THR A 632 -2.12 5.56 34.67
C THR A 632 -2.60 5.70 33.23
N LEU A 633 -3.26 6.81 32.93
CA LEU A 633 -3.78 7.12 31.60
C LEU A 633 -2.68 7.76 30.78
N THR A 634 -2.47 7.25 29.58
CA THR A 634 -1.44 7.71 28.62
C THR A 634 -2.02 8.28 27.35
N ASP A 635 -3.22 7.87 26.98
CA ASP A 635 -3.97 8.40 25.83
C ASP A 635 -4.69 9.70 26.18
N ALA A 636 -4.72 10.65 25.22
CA ALA A 636 -5.33 11.95 25.44
C ALA A 636 -6.87 11.87 25.61
N GLY A 637 -7.52 10.88 24.95
CA GLY A 637 -8.94 10.59 25.11
C GLY A 637 -9.25 9.98 26.47
N GLU A 638 -8.45 8.98 26.91
CA GLU A 638 -8.54 8.38 28.24
C GLU A 638 -8.32 9.41 29.36
N MET A 639 -7.32 10.30 29.21
CA MET A 639 -7.06 11.37 30.18
C MET A 639 -8.18 12.39 30.29
N LYS A 640 -8.87 12.69 29.18
CA LYS A 640 -10.03 13.60 29.22
C LYS A 640 -11.28 12.96 29.81
N LEU A 641 -11.47 11.67 29.59
CA LEU A 641 -12.57 10.88 30.17
C LEU A 641 -12.24 10.41 31.60
N MET A 642 -10.98 10.56 32.05
CA MET A 642 -10.45 10.01 33.30
C MET A 642 -10.75 8.50 33.45
N ARG A 643 -10.85 7.78 32.32
CA ARG A 643 -11.16 6.36 32.24
C ARG A 643 -10.37 5.70 31.12
N CYS A 644 -9.81 4.51 31.38
CA CYS A 644 -9.16 3.72 30.36
C CYS A 644 -10.19 2.96 29.50
N ASP A 645 -9.81 2.67 28.26
CA ASP A 645 -10.70 1.96 27.31
C ASP A 645 -11.08 0.53 27.78
N ASP A 646 -10.30 -0.07 28.69
CA ASP A 646 -10.55 -1.43 29.24
C ASP A 646 -11.58 -1.47 30.38
N CYS A 647 -11.99 -0.32 30.92
CA CYS A 647 -12.96 -0.29 32.00
C CYS A 647 -14.40 -0.20 31.49
N PRO A 648 -15.39 -0.84 32.20
CA PRO A 648 -16.79 -0.74 31.83
C PRO A 648 -17.25 0.72 31.84
N SER A 649 -18.05 1.08 30.84
CA SER A 649 -18.65 2.41 30.72
C SER A 649 -19.80 2.55 31.70
N ASP A 650 -19.92 3.69 32.37
CA ASP A 650 -21.08 4.13 33.13
C ASP A 650 -22.02 5.02 32.26
N MET A 651 -21.95 4.86 30.95
CA MET A 651 -22.70 5.60 29.95
C MET A 651 -24.21 5.44 30.17
N ASN A 652 -24.93 6.56 30.14
CA ASN A 652 -26.39 6.55 30.10
C ASN A 652 -26.89 6.11 28.71
N GLU A 653 -27.28 4.84 28.58
CA GLU A 653 -27.72 4.24 27.31
C GLU A 653 -28.90 5.00 26.70
N GLY A 654 -29.88 5.41 27.52
CA GLY A 654 -31.04 6.19 27.03
C GLY A 654 -30.64 7.58 26.49
N LEU A 655 -29.61 8.22 27.07
CA LEU A 655 -29.08 9.47 26.53
C LEU A 655 -28.31 9.22 25.25
N TYR A 656 -27.52 8.16 25.19
CA TYR A 656 -26.78 7.80 23.99
C TYR A 656 -27.70 7.51 22.80
N ASP A 657 -28.79 6.79 23.00
CA ASP A 657 -29.75 6.48 21.95
C ASP A 657 -30.45 7.75 21.44
N ARG A 658 -30.85 8.68 22.32
CA ARG A 658 -31.41 9.98 21.92
C ARG A 658 -30.43 10.82 21.12
N LEU A 659 -29.19 10.88 21.53
CA LEU A 659 -28.12 11.59 20.80
C LEU A 659 -27.86 10.96 19.42
N ARG A 660 -27.95 9.64 19.31
CA ARG A 660 -27.77 8.90 18.06
C ARG A 660 -28.91 9.15 17.09
N GLU A 661 -30.17 9.15 17.57
CA GLU A 661 -31.34 9.50 16.76
C GLU A 661 -31.25 10.95 16.27
N TRP A 662 -30.98 11.89 17.16
CA TRP A 662 -30.79 13.30 16.81
C TRP A 662 -29.67 13.48 15.78
N ARG A 663 -28.53 12.82 15.97
CA ARG A 663 -27.44 12.86 15.01
C ARG A 663 -27.87 12.36 13.63
N ALA A 664 -28.63 11.28 13.55
CA ALA A 664 -29.16 10.77 12.30
C ALA A 664 -30.08 11.77 11.59
N ASP A 665 -30.88 12.52 12.38
CA ASP A 665 -31.75 13.58 11.86
C ASP A 665 -30.94 14.76 11.34
N GLN A 666 -29.92 15.22 12.09
CA GLN A 666 -29.03 16.29 11.64
C GLN A 666 -28.24 15.89 10.39
N ALA A 667 -27.81 14.65 10.31
CA ALA A 667 -27.13 14.10 9.13
C ALA A 667 -28.06 14.13 7.90
N ARG A 668 -29.34 13.74 8.06
CA ARG A 668 -30.36 13.82 6.98
C ARG A 668 -30.63 15.27 6.56
N LYS A 669 -30.83 16.17 7.52
CA LYS A 669 -31.09 17.61 7.24
C LYS A 669 -29.91 18.27 6.53
N SER A 670 -28.65 17.92 6.90
CA SER A 670 -27.46 18.51 6.31
C SER A 670 -26.92 17.76 5.09
N GLY A 671 -27.50 16.62 4.71
CA GLY A 671 -27.01 15.78 3.63
C GLY A 671 -25.61 15.20 3.87
N GLN A 672 -25.17 15.13 5.13
CA GLN A 672 -23.83 14.67 5.52
C GLN A 672 -23.91 13.31 6.21
N PRO A 673 -22.86 12.46 6.13
CA PRO A 673 -22.79 11.24 6.93
C PRO A 673 -22.87 11.52 8.43
N ALA A 674 -23.52 10.65 9.18
CA ALA A 674 -23.79 10.82 10.61
C ALA A 674 -22.52 11.07 11.45
N PHE A 675 -21.39 10.47 11.09
CA PHE A 675 -20.10 10.68 11.77
C PHE A 675 -19.51 12.07 11.56
N CYS A 676 -19.92 12.81 10.51
CA CYS A 676 -19.51 14.22 10.30
C CYS A 676 -20.16 15.15 11.33
N VAL A 677 -21.37 14.83 11.79
CA VAL A 677 -22.01 15.57 12.89
C VAL A 677 -21.25 15.27 14.18
N PHE A 678 -21.25 14.00 14.63
CA PHE A 678 -20.42 13.52 15.73
C PHE A 678 -20.07 12.04 15.51
N THR A 679 -18.86 11.62 15.91
CA THR A 679 -18.49 10.20 15.91
C THR A 679 -19.21 9.45 17.05
N ASP A 680 -19.35 8.13 16.94
CA ASP A 680 -19.92 7.32 18.02
C ASP A 680 -19.16 7.49 19.33
N ARG A 681 -17.82 7.57 19.26
CA ARG A 681 -16.95 7.85 20.42
C ARG A 681 -17.25 9.21 21.07
N THR A 682 -17.56 10.23 20.27
CA THR A 682 -17.94 11.57 20.80
C THR A 682 -19.32 11.49 21.46
N LEU A 683 -20.30 10.79 20.88
CA LEU A 683 -21.62 10.62 21.49
C LEU A 683 -21.55 9.81 22.79
N MET A 684 -20.71 8.76 22.84
CA MET A 684 -20.47 7.99 24.07
C MET A 684 -19.88 8.89 25.16
N ALA A 685 -18.90 9.72 24.82
CA ALA A 685 -18.29 10.65 25.78
C ALA A 685 -19.28 11.71 26.28
N ILE A 686 -20.19 12.19 25.41
CA ILE A 686 -21.30 13.07 25.82
C ILE A 686 -22.27 12.36 26.74
N ALA A 687 -22.64 11.11 26.44
CA ALA A 687 -23.57 10.31 27.25
C ALA A 687 -22.98 9.86 28.59
N GLU A 688 -21.66 9.72 28.69
CA GLU A 688 -20.95 9.46 29.97
C GLU A 688 -20.81 10.70 30.84
N THR A 689 -20.58 11.88 30.24
CA THR A 689 -20.33 13.14 30.97
C THR A 689 -21.63 13.91 31.24
N ALA A 690 -22.65 13.72 30.41
CA ALA A 690 -23.93 14.47 30.45
C ALA A 690 -23.71 15.96 30.74
N PRO A 691 -23.02 16.73 29.87
CA PRO A 691 -22.61 18.10 30.18
C PRO A 691 -23.80 19.02 30.37
N ASP A 692 -23.72 19.89 31.38
CA ASP A 692 -24.76 20.85 31.73
C ASP A 692 -24.59 22.22 31.04
N ASP A 693 -23.37 22.52 30.58
CA ASP A 693 -23.07 23.79 29.93
C ASP A 693 -22.14 23.65 28.71
N GLN A 694 -22.01 24.75 27.95
CA GLN A 694 -21.18 24.81 26.77
C GLN A 694 -19.67 24.63 27.06
N HIS A 695 -19.23 24.98 28.26
CA HIS A 695 -17.83 24.86 28.64
C HIS A 695 -17.46 23.41 28.93
N GLU A 696 -18.33 22.65 29.55
CA GLU A 696 -18.15 21.21 29.75
C GLU A 696 -18.25 20.46 28.43
N LEU A 697 -19.23 20.81 27.58
CA LEU A 697 -19.39 20.21 26.26
C LEU A 697 -18.17 20.46 25.38
N ALA A 698 -17.54 21.64 25.43
CA ALA A 698 -16.33 21.98 24.69
C ALA A 698 -15.10 21.18 25.11
N ARG A 699 -15.11 20.58 26.30
CA ARG A 699 -14.00 19.73 26.82
C ARG A 699 -14.05 18.32 26.27
N ILE A 700 -15.18 17.90 25.68
CA ILE A 700 -15.35 16.55 25.17
C ILE A 700 -14.59 16.38 23.85
N PRO A 701 -13.81 15.30 23.68
CA PRO A 701 -13.09 15.02 22.45
C PRO A 701 -14.04 14.92 21.23
N GLY A 702 -13.74 15.64 20.16
CA GLY A 702 -14.57 15.66 18.95
C GLY A 702 -15.63 16.75 18.93
N VAL A 703 -15.73 17.59 20.00
CA VAL A 703 -16.55 18.80 20.02
C VAL A 703 -15.64 20.02 19.83
N GLY A 704 -15.39 20.37 18.58
CA GLY A 704 -14.65 21.61 18.23
C GLY A 704 -15.56 22.83 18.22
N MET A 705 -14.97 24.04 18.21
CA MET A 705 -15.69 25.32 18.26
C MET A 705 -16.81 25.45 17.20
N ARG A 706 -16.59 24.96 15.99
CA ARG A 706 -17.61 24.98 14.91
C ARG A 706 -18.80 24.07 15.24
N LYS A 707 -18.54 22.87 15.78
CA LYS A 707 -19.59 21.91 16.17
C LYS A 707 -20.32 22.40 17.42
N LEU A 708 -19.62 23.03 18.34
CA LEU A 708 -20.19 23.65 19.52
C LEU A 708 -21.15 24.80 19.13
N ALA A 709 -20.73 25.66 18.23
CA ALA A 709 -21.57 26.78 17.75
C ALA A 709 -22.81 26.28 16.97
N ARG A 710 -22.68 25.19 16.21
CA ARG A 710 -23.75 24.68 15.35
C ARG A 710 -24.71 23.71 16.07
N TYR A 711 -24.20 22.89 16.94
CA TYR A 711 -24.93 21.76 17.55
C TYR A 711 -24.98 21.82 19.08
N GLY A 712 -24.23 22.74 19.69
CA GLY A 712 -24.06 22.77 21.15
C GLY A 712 -25.38 22.95 21.92
N ALA A 713 -26.25 23.84 21.44
CA ALA A 713 -27.56 24.10 22.06
C ALA A 713 -28.45 22.84 22.03
N ASP A 714 -28.53 22.16 20.90
CA ASP A 714 -29.34 20.97 20.73
C ASP A 714 -28.83 19.81 21.62
N VAL A 715 -27.49 19.61 21.65
CA VAL A 715 -26.86 18.57 22.46
C VAL A 715 -27.11 18.80 23.96
N LEU A 716 -26.98 20.03 24.44
CA LEU A 716 -27.28 20.38 25.84
C LEU A 716 -28.75 20.20 26.19
N ALA A 717 -29.66 20.56 25.27
CA ALA A 717 -31.10 20.34 25.47
C ALA A 717 -31.39 18.81 25.58
N ILE A 718 -30.76 17.97 24.75
CA ILE A 718 -30.91 16.51 24.83
C ILE A 718 -30.33 15.95 26.14
N CYS A 719 -29.19 16.46 26.60
CA CYS A 719 -28.59 16.10 27.88
C CYS A 719 -29.53 16.47 29.04
N ALA A 720 -30.21 17.61 28.96
CA ALA A 720 -31.22 18.06 29.93
C ALA A 720 -32.58 17.31 29.83
N GLY A 721 -32.69 16.32 28.92
CA GLY A 721 -33.94 15.56 28.72
C GLY A 721 -34.99 16.26 27.88
N GLN A 722 -34.66 17.35 27.19
CA GLN A 722 -35.56 18.08 26.31
C GLN A 722 -35.34 17.62 24.86
N TYR A 723 -36.43 17.45 24.08
CA TYR A 723 -36.31 17.26 22.63
C TYR A 723 -36.12 18.63 21.98
N PRO A 724 -35.08 18.82 21.14
CA PRO A 724 -34.99 20.06 20.35
C PRO A 724 -36.27 20.22 19.52
N ALA A 725 -36.89 21.39 19.56
CA ALA A 725 -38.10 21.69 18.81
C ALA A 725 -37.85 21.42 17.31
N ALA A 726 -38.77 20.72 16.65
CA ALA A 726 -38.78 20.63 15.20
C ALA A 726 -38.97 22.07 14.67
N ASP A 727 -38.01 22.54 13.88
CA ASP A 727 -38.15 23.76 13.13
C ASP A 727 -39.42 23.68 12.29
N THR A 728 -40.47 24.38 12.73
CA THR A 728 -41.63 24.69 11.89
C THR A 728 -41.11 25.63 10.82
N ASP A 729 -41.10 25.15 9.57
CA ASP A 729 -40.90 25.97 8.38
C ASP A 729 -41.71 27.27 8.51
N GLN A 730 -40.98 28.38 8.49
CA GLN A 730 -41.58 29.67 8.14
C GLN A 730 -41.13 30.01 6.72
N ASP A 731 -42.12 30.08 5.84
CA ASP A 731 -42.29 30.58 4.49
C ASP A 731 -41.08 31.16 3.72
#